data_84928469eb0d80ea1b8e5a545c0d24db
#
_entry.id   84928469eb0d80ea1b8e5a545c0d24db
#
_cell.length_a   1.000
_cell.length_b   1.000
_cell.length_c   1.000
_cell.angle_alpha   90.00
_cell.angle_beta   90.00
_cell.angle_gamma   90.00
#
_symmetry.space_group_name_H-M   'P 1'
#
loop_
_entity.id
_entity.type
_entity.pdbx_description
1 polymer ?
#
loop_
_entity_poly.entity_id
_entity_poly.type
_entity_poly.pdbx_seq_one_letter_code
_entity_poly.pdbx_strand_id
1 'polypeptide(L)'
;MKKLCICIALVLSALFLSAQRTSSALDFYNQAKERQNKRDWYVAVELYQEALKLNPSYGEAWFSLGECSYELGQYDLAVQYCDTAAKYIKNRTDVPNLKGFALIGLERLSEARAVFSKTLSAFPNDVEARFGLAQLDIFDGKFLTAEQYYLDALKRQAQNKKALISLALLADRDGKHDKARTYIREALRTYSANAEVYYFAGYLAAKENRLSEAESYMRTAVLLDDGYDKAYKLLADILFAQKRYAETVDICDYRISKNRSAVSAWYLKCLAASALGQNEKALAAWQTGSDIDTEDEIMRAAFEFLIFDATQIEDSRRQKWASYHIEKAQAHMEKFMAPQALYEYQRALRIDPLNVPARLALARILLNNGYPESYLSQLQFLKDRGKSDTATNDTIESYTSLLQNSLPLQWGVQPFYLDKTRWKIGLYGMTEPFSLHHQNAVPVCAGMLSDIFNSNSSVSLVNASFLTDSYAQAFRDARSKKYEFFALLSVTEGERNITLHFDLYSAASGNKLASFDVYRTGNDRLASAMQKIRNDVCNVLPQKAKIIRRRGSTVLIDFGSKEGALPEQTFAVYKKDDVQLAGTGIALKYDEKKSVGEVKLNGVGEDISQGEFKQKGFYDLLAVGDELIPLQKIEVPPQPGDRKAKKKGTESASVAVEKRKSVLYELIQSIR
;
A
#
# COMPACT_ATOMS: atom_id res chain seq x y z
N MET A 1 72.72 45.31 18.04
CA MET A 1 72.10 44.00 17.89
C MET A 1 70.59 43.99 18.16
N LYS A 2 70.06 44.53 19.27
CA LYS A 2 68.60 44.52 19.56
C LYS A 2 67.71 45.17 18.50
N LYS A 3 68.11 46.25 17.85
CA LYS A 3 67.34 46.92 16.78
C LYS A 3 67.28 46.11 15.46
N LEU A 4 68.35 45.33 15.19
CA LEU A 4 68.39 44.47 13.96
C LEU A 4 67.48 43.24 14.14
N CYS A 5 67.39 42.66 15.34
CA CYS A 5 66.48 41.55 15.62
C CYS A 5 65.01 41.95 15.57
N ILE A 6 64.66 43.18 15.94
CA ILE A 6 63.27 43.68 15.85
C ILE A 6 62.87 43.93 14.39
N CYS A 7 63.77 44.42 13.56
CA CYS A 7 63.52 44.60 12.12
C CYS A 7 63.36 43.22 11.39
N ILE A 8 64.14 42.21 11.75
CA ILE A 8 64.07 40.88 11.18
C ILE A 8 62.78 40.20 11.65
N ALA A 9 62.37 40.35 12.90
CA ALA A 9 61.10 39.81 13.42
C ALA A 9 59.85 40.48 12.75
N LEU A 10 59.91 41.78 12.50
CA LEU A 10 58.85 42.50 11.78
C LEU A 10 58.77 42.13 10.27
N VAL A 11 59.93 41.91 9.62
CA VAL A 11 59.97 41.43 8.23
C VAL A 11 59.50 39.96 8.14
N LEU A 12 59.85 39.11 9.10
CA LEU A 12 59.33 37.74 9.17
C LEU A 12 57.83 37.69 9.49
N SER A 13 57.34 38.56 10.39
CA SER A 13 55.90 38.65 10.65
C SER A 13 55.10 39.19 9.42
N ALA A 14 55.67 40.15 8.69
CA ALA A 14 55.09 40.65 7.44
C ALA A 14 55.11 39.60 6.32
N LEU A 15 56.17 38.77 6.26
CA LEU A 15 56.24 37.63 5.34
C LEU A 15 55.29 36.49 5.73
N PHE A 16 55.02 36.29 7.01
CA PHE A 16 54.00 35.33 7.48
C PHE A 16 52.56 35.85 7.22
N LEU A 17 52.31 37.16 7.29
CA LEU A 17 51.00 37.74 6.95
C LEU A 17 50.73 37.77 5.43
N SER A 18 51.78 37.78 4.58
CA SER A 18 51.64 37.75 3.12
C SER A 18 51.46 36.32 2.56
N ALA A 19 51.53 35.29 3.38
CA ALA A 19 51.40 33.90 2.98
C ALA A 19 50.01 33.31 3.23
N GLN A 20 49.02 34.08 3.69
CA GLN A 20 47.64 33.69 3.49
C GLN A 20 47.30 33.79 2.00
N ARG A 21 47.51 32.71 1.25
CA ARG A 21 46.92 32.57 -0.08
C ARG A 21 45.43 32.83 0.10
N THR A 22 44.95 33.98 -0.29
CA THR A 22 43.52 34.24 -0.46
C THR A 22 43.03 33.21 -1.45
N SER A 23 42.32 32.20 -0.98
CA SER A 23 41.74 31.16 -1.86
C SER A 23 40.93 31.88 -2.97
N SER A 24 41.23 31.60 -4.21
CA SER A 24 40.51 32.18 -5.34
C SER A 24 39.17 31.46 -5.54
N ALA A 25 38.26 32.07 -6.30
CA ALA A 25 37.00 31.39 -6.68
C ALA A 25 37.27 30.06 -7.39
N LEU A 26 38.37 29.96 -8.14
CA LEU A 26 38.78 28.73 -8.80
C LEU A 26 39.26 27.66 -7.80
N ASP A 27 39.97 28.05 -6.76
CA ASP A 27 40.43 27.10 -5.73
C ASP A 27 39.24 26.46 -4.98
N PHE A 28 38.27 27.28 -4.57
CA PHE A 28 37.04 26.79 -3.98
C PHE A 28 36.25 25.90 -4.93
N TYR A 29 36.14 26.28 -6.20
CA TYR A 29 35.48 25.48 -7.23
C TYR A 29 36.14 24.08 -7.39
N ASN A 30 37.47 24.03 -7.46
CA ASN A 30 38.22 22.78 -7.61
C ASN A 30 38.06 21.87 -6.38
N GLN A 31 38.10 22.43 -5.17
CA GLN A 31 37.85 21.70 -3.92
C GLN A 31 36.39 21.16 -3.90
N ALA A 32 35.44 22.01 -4.29
CA ALA A 32 34.02 21.58 -4.39
C ALA A 32 33.84 20.42 -5.38
N LYS A 33 34.51 20.48 -6.54
CA LYS A 33 34.45 19.42 -7.57
C LYS A 33 35.05 18.12 -7.08
N GLU A 34 36.12 18.16 -6.27
CA GLU A 34 36.68 16.98 -5.61
C GLU A 34 35.69 16.36 -4.63
N ARG A 35 35.01 17.19 -3.81
CA ARG A 35 33.97 16.73 -2.89
C ARG A 35 32.74 16.16 -3.63
N GLN A 36 32.30 16.82 -4.69
CA GLN A 36 31.25 16.34 -5.57
C GLN A 36 31.58 14.96 -6.15
N ASN A 37 32.80 14.75 -6.60
CA ASN A 37 33.27 13.45 -7.12
C ASN A 37 33.27 12.35 -6.04
N LYS A 38 33.47 12.72 -4.77
CA LYS A 38 33.36 11.82 -3.60
C LYS A 38 31.92 11.68 -3.10
N ARG A 39 30.92 12.28 -3.79
CA ARG A 39 29.50 12.32 -3.39
C ARG A 39 29.25 12.99 -2.04
N ASP A 40 30.17 13.85 -1.61
CA ASP A 40 30.04 14.68 -0.41
C ASP A 40 29.30 15.98 -0.77
N TRP A 41 27.99 15.83 -1.07
CA TRP A 41 27.18 16.87 -1.69
C TRP A 41 27.05 18.13 -0.85
N TYR A 42 26.87 18.00 0.45
CA TYR A 42 26.69 19.15 1.35
C TYR A 42 27.95 20.02 1.41
N VAL A 43 29.10 19.41 1.60
CA VAL A 43 30.38 20.13 1.60
C VAL A 43 30.68 20.74 0.21
N ALA A 44 30.32 20.03 -0.86
CA ALA A 44 30.47 20.57 -2.21
C ALA A 44 29.61 21.83 -2.40
N VAL A 45 28.35 21.81 -1.94
CA VAL A 45 27.44 22.98 -1.99
C VAL A 45 28.05 24.18 -1.27
N GLU A 46 28.54 24.00 -0.04
CA GLU A 46 29.19 25.09 0.72
C GLU A 46 30.38 25.69 -0.03
N LEU A 47 31.25 24.84 -0.56
CA LEU A 47 32.44 25.30 -1.32
C LEU A 47 32.08 26.00 -2.65
N TYR A 48 31.04 25.51 -3.37
CA TYR A 48 30.56 26.24 -4.55
C TYR A 48 29.97 27.60 -4.18
N GLN A 49 29.27 27.72 -3.06
CA GLN A 49 28.75 28.98 -2.56
C GLN A 49 29.92 29.98 -2.22
N GLU A 50 31.00 29.49 -1.60
CA GLU A 50 32.18 30.32 -1.35
C GLU A 50 32.83 30.78 -2.67
N ALA A 51 32.92 29.90 -3.67
CA ALA A 51 33.41 30.30 -5.00
C ALA A 51 32.54 31.40 -5.61
N LEU A 52 31.21 31.31 -5.47
CA LEU A 52 30.25 32.30 -6.00
C LEU A 52 30.20 33.61 -5.21
N LYS A 53 30.56 33.63 -3.93
CA LYS A 53 30.75 34.86 -3.16
C LYS A 53 31.92 35.69 -3.75
N LEU A 54 32.99 35.02 -4.20
CA LEU A 54 34.14 35.65 -4.79
C LEU A 54 33.92 36.02 -6.28
N ASN A 55 33.18 35.18 -7.02
CA ASN A 55 32.84 35.44 -8.42
C ASN A 55 31.37 35.06 -8.70
N PRO A 56 30.41 36.00 -8.54
CA PRO A 56 29.00 35.75 -8.80
C PRO A 56 28.66 35.43 -10.26
N SER A 57 29.53 35.69 -11.20
CA SER A 57 29.33 35.38 -12.63
C SER A 57 29.93 34.03 -13.04
N TYR A 58 30.42 33.23 -12.10
CA TYR A 58 31.01 31.91 -12.37
C TYR A 58 29.96 30.89 -12.76
N GLY A 59 29.61 30.84 -14.03
CA GLY A 59 28.54 29.99 -14.56
C GLY A 59 28.71 28.51 -14.24
N GLU A 60 29.95 27.96 -14.34
CA GLU A 60 30.21 26.54 -14.02
C GLU A 60 29.94 26.23 -12.55
N ALA A 61 30.21 27.15 -11.63
CA ALA A 61 29.88 26.95 -10.20
C ALA A 61 28.37 26.95 -9.97
N TRP A 62 27.61 27.81 -10.66
CA TRP A 62 26.16 27.80 -10.64
C TRP A 62 25.58 26.48 -11.17
N PHE A 63 26.14 25.96 -12.28
CA PHE A 63 25.70 24.68 -12.85
C PHE A 63 26.00 23.54 -11.93
N SER A 64 27.23 23.41 -11.39
CA SER A 64 27.61 22.36 -10.47
C SER A 64 26.83 22.41 -9.13
N LEU A 65 26.49 23.64 -8.67
CA LEU A 65 25.58 23.81 -7.53
C LEU A 65 24.17 23.25 -7.84
N GLY A 66 23.71 23.46 -9.08
CA GLY A 66 22.48 22.86 -9.58
C GLY A 66 22.53 21.33 -9.62
N GLU A 67 23.66 20.74 -10.05
CA GLU A 67 23.88 19.28 -10.01
C GLU A 67 23.82 18.74 -8.58
N CYS A 68 24.53 19.38 -7.64
CA CYS A 68 24.51 18.96 -6.23
C CYS A 68 23.10 19.05 -5.62
N SER A 69 22.38 20.14 -5.91
CA SER A 69 21.00 20.31 -5.42
C SER A 69 20.04 19.28 -6.01
N TYR A 70 20.23 18.91 -7.27
CA TYR A 70 19.46 17.83 -7.92
C TYR A 70 19.71 16.49 -7.24
N GLU A 71 20.97 16.12 -6.96
CA GLU A 71 21.33 14.87 -6.27
C GLU A 71 20.82 14.84 -4.82
N LEU A 72 20.70 16.01 -4.18
CA LEU A 72 20.10 16.16 -2.84
C LEU A 72 18.55 16.16 -2.85
N GLY A 73 17.91 16.06 -4.03
CA GLY A 73 16.46 16.13 -4.16
C GLY A 73 15.87 17.54 -4.01
N GLN A 74 16.72 18.57 -3.96
CA GLN A 74 16.31 19.97 -3.83
C GLN A 74 16.01 20.56 -5.23
N TYR A 75 14.99 20.00 -5.87
CA TYR A 75 14.70 20.27 -7.27
C TYR A 75 14.36 21.74 -7.56
N ASP A 76 13.68 22.45 -6.64
CA ASP A 76 13.40 23.88 -6.79
C ASP A 76 14.67 24.70 -6.87
N LEU A 77 15.65 24.42 -6.01
CA LEU A 77 16.96 25.07 -6.02
C LEU A 77 17.74 24.70 -7.29
N ALA A 78 17.69 23.45 -7.72
CA ALA A 78 18.33 23.01 -8.96
C ALA A 78 17.80 23.78 -10.17
N VAL A 79 16.49 24.01 -10.29
CA VAL A 79 15.89 24.85 -11.35
C VAL A 79 16.39 26.26 -11.27
N GLN A 80 16.42 26.91 -10.09
CA GLN A 80 16.87 28.27 -9.90
C GLN A 80 18.36 28.43 -10.27
N TYR A 81 19.20 27.49 -9.89
CA TYR A 81 20.64 27.50 -10.19
C TYR A 81 20.90 27.27 -11.69
N CYS A 82 20.14 26.38 -12.34
CA CYS A 82 20.19 26.20 -13.79
C CYS A 82 19.77 27.47 -14.53
N ASP A 83 18.74 28.18 -14.07
CA ASP A 83 18.30 29.46 -14.67
C ASP A 83 19.35 30.54 -14.51
N THR A 84 20.09 30.53 -13.41
CA THR A 84 21.22 31.47 -13.21
C THR A 84 22.42 31.07 -14.04
N ALA A 85 22.80 29.80 -14.09
CA ALA A 85 23.87 29.27 -14.92
C ALA A 85 23.65 29.60 -16.41
N ALA A 86 22.41 29.49 -16.90
CA ALA A 86 22.04 29.77 -18.29
C ALA A 86 22.27 31.24 -18.71
N LYS A 87 22.44 32.19 -17.78
CA LYS A 87 22.78 33.56 -18.07
C LYS A 87 24.26 33.68 -18.50
N TYR A 88 25.12 32.84 -17.93
CA TYR A 88 26.57 32.87 -18.13
C TYR A 88 27.07 31.78 -19.07
N ILE A 89 26.42 30.62 -19.12
CA ILE A 89 26.78 29.51 -20.00
C ILE A 89 25.85 29.50 -21.21
N LYS A 90 26.44 29.61 -22.40
CA LYS A 90 25.72 29.61 -23.68
C LYS A 90 26.08 28.38 -24.51
N ASN A 91 25.19 27.98 -25.40
CA ASN A 91 25.41 26.90 -26.39
C ASN A 91 25.82 25.54 -25.79
N ARG A 92 25.28 25.21 -24.62
CA ARG A 92 25.41 23.89 -23.96
C ARG A 92 24.04 23.31 -23.68
N THR A 93 23.94 21.99 -23.71
CA THR A 93 22.68 21.27 -23.53
C THR A 93 22.51 20.72 -22.11
N ASP A 94 23.57 20.56 -21.33
CA ASP A 94 23.57 20.05 -19.99
C ASP A 94 22.77 20.91 -19.01
N VAL A 95 22.88 22.24 -19.09
CA VAL A 95 22.14 23.19 -18.25
C VAL A 95 20.59 23.03 -18.43
N PRO A 96 20.05 23.15 -19.67
CA PRO A 96 18.61 22.94 -19.86
C PRO A 96 18.18 21.49 -19.61
N ASN A 97 19.03 20.48 -19.86
CA ASN A 97 18.70 19.11 -19.56
C ASN A 97 18.57 18.87 -18.05
N LEU A 98 19.51 19.35 -17.23
CA LEU A 98 19.43 19.28 -15.78
C LEU A 98 18.17 19.99 -15.26
N LYS A 99 17.85 21.18 -15.79
CA LYS A 99 16.61 21.88 -15.48
C LYS A 99 15.38 21.04 -15.81
N GLY A 100 15.36 20.40 -16.99
CA GLY A 100 14.28 19.52 -17.40
C GLY A 100 14.07 18.35 -16.45
N PHE A 101 15.15 17.68 -16.03
CA PHE A 101 15.07 16.60 -15.04
C PHE A 101 14.65 17.09 -13.66
N ALA A 102 15.10 18.27 -13.21
CA ALA A 102 14.64 18.87 -11.96
C ALA A 102 13.14 19.21 -12.01
N LEU A 103 12.62 19.70 -13.14
CA LEU A 103 11.19 19.92 -13.35
C LEU A 103 10.39 18.62 -13.33
N ILE A 104 10.95 17.51 -13.81
CA ILE A 104 10.34 16.16 -13.64
C ILE A 104 10.26 15.81 -12.14
N GLY A 105 11.33 16.07 -11.37
CA GLY A 105 11.35 15.85 -9.92
C GLY A 105 10.28 16.66 -9.18
N LEU A 106 9.95 17.85 -9.66
CA LEU A 106 8.88 18.73 -9.16
C LEU A 106 7.47 18.39 -9.69
N GLU A 107 7.35 17.36 -10.53
CA GLU A 107 6.10 17.01 -11.23
C GLU A 107 5.56 18.12 -12.17
N ARG A 108 6.39 19.09 -12.54
CA ARG A 108 6.08 20.14 -13.51
C ARG A 108 6.30 19.64 -14.94
N LEU A 109 5.57 18.58 -15.31
CA LEU A 109 5.86 17.75 -16.49
C LEU A 109 5.68 18.50 -17.82
N SER A 110 4.72 19.43 -17.90
CA SER A 110 4.51 20.24 -19.11
C SER A 110 5.68 21.17 -19.38
N GLU A 111 6.23 21.77 -18.33
CA GLU A 111 7.39 22.65 -18.45
C GLU A 111 8.66 21.85 -18.78
N ALA A 112 8.85 20.68 -18.14
CA ALA A 112 9.95 19.79 -18.50
C ALA A 112 9.91 19.39 -19.97
N ARG A 113 8.72 19.03 -20.50
CA ARG A 113 8.53 18.69 -21.90
C ARG A 113 8.90 19.86 -22.83
N ALA A 114 8.50 21.08 -22.48
CA ALA A 114 8.84 22.28 -23.25
C ALA A 114 10.35 22.53 -23.27
N VAL A 115 11.04 22.36 -22.15
CA VAL A 115 12.51 22.53 -22.04
C VAL A 115 13.22 21.50 -22.92
N PHE A 116 12.92 20.20 -22.78
CA PHE A 116 13.56 19.15 -23.58
C PHE A 116 13.25 19.29 -25.08
N SER A 117 12.03 19.63 -25.47
CA SER A 117 11.64 19.83 -26.86
C SER A 117 12.41 21.01 -27.47
N LYS A 118 12.54 22.11 -26.72
CA LYS A 118 13.35 23.28 -27.16
C LYS A 118 14.83 22.92 -27.31
N THR A 119 15.39 22.18 -26.34
CA THR A 119 16.79 21.71 -26.40
C THR A 119 16.99 20.82 -27.62
N LEU A 120 16.10 19.88 -27.88
CA LEU A 120 16.22 18.95 -29.01
C LEU A 120 16.02 19.63 -30.34
N SER A 121 15.21 20.71 -30.42
CA SER A 121 15.07 21.55 -31.63
C SER A 121 16.33 22.30 -31.96
N ALA A 122 17.03 22.82 -30.92
CA ALA A 122 18.29 23.53 -31.08
C ALA A 122 19.48 22.59 -31.30
N PHE A 123 19.47 21.45 -30.67
CA PHE A 123 20.50 20.40 -30.69
C PHE A 123 19.93 19.02 -31.03
N PRO A 124 19.69 18.74 -32.32
CA PRO A 124 19.00 17.52 -32.76
C PRO A 124 19.70 16.19 -32.39
N ASN A 125 20.98 16.24 -32.02
CA ASN A 125 21.76 15.08 -31.61
C ASN A 125 21.87 14.87 -30.09
N ASP A 126 21.26 15.76 -29.31
CA ASP A 126 21.28 15.62 -27.85
C ASP A 126 20.55 14.36 -27.37
N VAL A 127 21.27 13.51 -26.64
CA VAL A 127 20.77 12.22 -26.15
C VAL A 127 20.00 12.38 -24.84
N GLU A 128 20.47 13.30 -23.95
CA GLU A 128 19.83 13.50 -22.65
C GLU A 128 18.43 14.11 -22.77
N ALA A 129 18.25 15.08 -23.71
CA ALA A 129 16.92 15.62 -24.00
C ALA A 129 15.95 14.53 -24.51
N ARG A 130 16.44 13.53 -25.30
CA ARG A 130 15.63 12.37 -25.69
C ARG A 130 15.24 11.51 -24.49
N PHE A 131 16.14 11.30 -23.56
CA PHE A 131 15.84 10.54 -22.33
C PHE A 131 14.79 11.27 -21.49
N GLY A 132 14.87 12.59 -21.38
CA GLY A 132 13.83 13.36 -20.70
C GLY A 132 12.45 13.22 -21.36
N LEU A 133 12.39 13.32 -22.70
CA LEU A 133 11.12 13.11 -23.43
C LEU A 133 10.62 11.66 -23.31
N ALA A 134 11.52 10.68 -23.37
CA ALA A 134 11.15 9.27 -23.17
C ALA A 134 10.57 9.01 -21.78
N GLN A 135 11.15 9.58 -20.73
CA GLN A 135 10.61 9.46 -19.37
C GLN A 135 9.21 10.07 -19.27
N LEU A 136 9.00 11.24 -19.85
CA LEU A 136 7.68 11.88 -19.89
C LEU A 136 6.65 11.07 -20.69
N ASP A 137 7.07 10.41 -21.76
CA ASP A 137 6.20 9.54 -22.55
C ASP A 137 5.87 8.23 -21.82
N ILE A 138 6.80 7.68 -21.04
CA ILE A 138 6.53 6.53 -20.15
C ILE A 138 5.51 6.93 -19.09
N PHE A 139 5.64 8.11 -18.47
CA PHE A 139 4.67 8.63 -17.52
C PHE A 139 3.28 8.80 -18.17
N ASP A 140 3.24 9.25 -19.42
CA ASP A 140 2.00 9.37 -20.19
C ASP A 140 1.44 8.04 -20.72
N GLY A 141 2.12 6.90 -20.51
CA GLY A 141 1.75 5.60 -21.05
C GLY A 141 2.05 5.42 -22.53
N LYS A 142 2.82 6.32 -23.13
CA LYS A 142 3.21 6.30 -24.58
C LYS A 142 4.49 5.49 -24.78
N PHE A 143 4.46 4.21 -24.47
CA PHE A 143 5.64 3.35 -24.43
C PHE A 143 6.33 3.17 -25.78
N LEU A 144 5.56 3.12 -26.89
CA LEU A 144 6.13 3.01 -28.23
C LEU A 144 6.96 4.25 -28.62
N THR A 145 6.49 5.44 -28.26
CA THR A 145 7.25 6.70 -28.52
C THR A 145 8.49 6.76 -27.64
N ALA A 146 8.38 6.32 -26.40
CA ALA A 146 9.53 6.23 -25.50
C ALA A 146 10.59 5.25 -26.02
N GLU A 147 10.18 4.05 -26.48
CA GLU A 147 11.09 3.08 -27.13
C GLU A 147 11.80 3.71 -28.31
N GLN A 148 11.09 4.48 -29.15
CA GLN A 148 11.70 5.13 -30.29
C GLN A 148 12.77 6.16 -29.88
N TYR A 149 12.55 6.96 -28.85
CA TYR A 149 13.56 7.89 -28.33
C TYR A 149 14.83 7.17 -27.87
N TYR A 150 14.71 6.04 -27.18
CA TYR A 150 15.87 5.25 -26.75
C TYR A 150 16.58 4.58 -27.93
N LEU A 151 15.85 4.08 -28.94
CA LEU A 151 16.44 3.53 -30.15
C LEU A 151 17.19 4.63 -30.95
N ASP A 152 16.63 5.82 -31.02
CA ASP A 152 17.30 6.96 -31.68
C ASP A 152 18.53 7.43 -30.91
N ALA A 153 18.54 7.29 -29.60
CA ALA A 153 19.75 7.52 -28.78
C ALA A 153 20.83 6.50 -29.09
N LEU A 154 20.51 5.19 -29.24
CA LEU A 154 21.46 4.15 -29.61
C LEU A 154 22.03 4.31 -31.03
N LYS A 155 21.28 4.88 -31.98
CA LYS A 155 21.81 5.21 -33.30
C LYS A 155 22.93 6.23 -33.23
N ARG A 156 22.94 7.10 -32.22
CA ARG A 156 23.94 8.14 -32.00
C ARG A 156 25.09 7.70 -31.10
N GLN A 157 24.75 6.91 -30.10
CA GLN A 157 25.65 6.35 -29.10
C GLN A 157 25.31 4.86 -28.93
N ALA A 158 25.85 4.00 -29.79
CA ALA A 158 25.50 2.60 -29.92
C ALA A 158 25.64 1.79 -28.60
N GLN A 159 26.48 2.25 -27.69
CA GLN A 159 26.75 1.58 -26.43
C GLN A 159 26.23 2.37 -25.21
N ASN A 160 25.28 3.31 -25.40
CA ASN A 160 24.79 4.10 -24.28
C ASN A 160 24.08 3.22 -23.22
N LYS A 161 24.64 3.22 -22.00
CA LYS A 161 24.18 2.39 -20.87
C LYS A 161 22.69 2.60 -20.56
N LYS A 162 22.28 3.87 -20.40
CA LYS A 162 20.92 4.23 -20.04
C LYS A 162 19.92 3.78 -21.10
N ALA A 163 20.24 3.94 -22.38
CA ALA A 163 19.38 3.49 -23.47
C ALA A 163 19.24 1.97 -23.51
N LEU A 164 20.35 1.23 -23.35
CA LEU A 164 20.32 -0.25 -23.34
C LEU A 164 19.46 -0.79 -22.19
N ILE A 165 19.66 -0.30 -20.96
CA ILE A 165 18.90 -0.72 -19.78
C ILE A 165 17.41 -0.34 -19.95
N SER A 166 17.11 0.89 -20.38
CA SER A 166 15.72 1.35 -20.56
C SER A 166 14.99 0.52 -21.62
N LEU A 167 15.63 0.18 -22.72
CA LEU A 167 15.08 -0.70 -23.76
C LEU A 167 14.88 -2.12 -23.25
N ALA A 168 15.76 -2.63 -22.41
CA ALA A 168 15.58 -3.94 -21.78
C ALA A 168 14.34 -3.95 -20.90
N LEU A 169 14.15 -2.93 -20.05
CA LEU A 169 12.98 -2.81 -19.17
C LEU A 169 11.68 -2.62 -19.95
N LEU A 170 11.68 -1.83 -21.04
CA LEU A 170 10.51 -1.66 -21.91
C LEU A 170 10.16 -2.96 -22.65
N ALA A 171 11.16 -3.68 -23.16
CA ALA A 171 10.94 -4.96 -23.84
C ALA A 171 10.39 -6.03 -22.88
N ASP A 172 10.87 -6.08 -21.63
CA ASP A 172 10.38 -6.97 -20.60
C ASP A 172 8.91 -6.66 -20.24
N ARG A 173 8.56 -5.38 -20.07
CA ARG A 173 7.18 -4.94 -19.86
C ARG A 173 6.23 -5.45 -20.95
N ASP A 174 6.67 -5.43 -22.20
CA ASP A 174 5.89 -5.90 -23.35
C ASP A 174 5.89 -7.44 -23.50
N GLY A 175 6.47 -8.19 -22.56
CA GLY A 175 6.61 -9.64 -22.64
C GLY A 175 7.64 -10.14 -23.66
N LYS A 176 8.45 -9.22 -24.22
CA LYS A 176 9.49 -9.55 -25.22
C LYS A 176 10.81 -9.90 -24.51
N HIS A 177 10.80 -10.94 -23.68
CA HIS A 177 11.91 -11.31 -22.79
C HIS A 177 13.21 -11.59 -23.54
N ASP A 178 13.18 -12.20 -24.74
CA ASP A 178 14.38 -12.44 -25.56
C ASP A 178 15.05 -11.13 -25.99
N LYS A 179 14.25 -10.14 -26.36
CA LYS A 179 14.73 -8.81 -26.72
C LYS A 179 15.33 -8.09 -25.52
N ALA A 180 14.66 -8.20 -24.35
CA ALA A 180 15.17 -7.65 -23.09
C ALA A 180 16.54 -8.27 -22.74
N ARG A 181 16.66 -9.59 -22.83
CA ARG A 181 17.93 -10.30 -22.61
C ARG A 181 19.03 -9.92 -23.62
N THR A 182 18.66 -9.56 -24.84
CA THR A 182 19.63 -9.11 -25.83
C THR A 182 20.22 -7.74 -25.45
N TYR A 183 19.39 -6.78 -25.07
CA TYR A 183 19.84 -5.46 -24.64
C TYR A 183 20.67 -5.52 -23.36
N ILE A 184 20.24 -6.30 -22.37
CA ILE A 184 20.96 -6.38 -21.10
C ILE A 184 22.32 -7.11 -21.26
N ARG A 185 22.43 -8.12 -22.13
CA ARG A 185 23.71 -8.78 -22.46
C ARG A 185 24.67 -7.82 -23.16
N GLU A 186 24.16 -6.97 -24.03
CA GLU A 186 25.02 -5.94 -24.67
C GLU A 186 25.51 -4.93 -23.63
N ALA A 187 24.65 -4.51 -22.67
CA ALA A 187 25.07 -3.65 -21.57
C ALA A 187 26.13 -4.32 -20.68
N LEU A 188 25.95 -5.60 -20.32
CA LEU A 188 26.95 -6.36 -19.53
C LEU A 188 28.29 -6.52 -20.25
N ARG A 189 28.24 -6.75 -21.57
CA ARG A 189 29.47 -6.86 -22.39
C ARG A 189 30.25 -5.56 -22.41
N THR A 190 29.55 -4.43 -22.53
CA THR A 190 30.15 -3.11 -22.64
C THR A 190 30.60 -2.54 -21.29
N TYR A 191 29.84 -2.80 -20.24
CA TYR A 191 30.01 -2.23 -18.91
C TYR A 191 30.25 -3.32 -17.85
N SER A 192 31.21 -4.21 -18.11
CA SER A 192 31.51 -5.39 -17.26
C SER A 192 31.99 -5.06 -15.84
N ALA A 193 32.35 -3.82 -15.53
CA ALA A 193 32.74 -3.36 -14.19
C ALA A 193 31.71 -2.39 -13.58
N ASN A 194 30.46 -2.39 -14.05
CA ASN A 194 29.44 -1.47 -13.55
C ASN A 194 28.37 -2.21 -12.75
N ALA A 195 28.33 -1.98 -11.45
CA ALA A 195 27.40 -2.63 -10.51
C ALA A 195 25.93 -2.43 -10.89
N GLU A 196 25.55 -1.25 -11.41
CA GLU A 196 24.17 -0.93 -11.80
C GLU A 196 23.69 -1.82 -12.97
N VAL A 197 24.55 -2.12 -13.94
CA VAL A 197 24.19 -3.00 -15.07
C VAL A 197 23.90 -4.42 -14.55
N TYR A 198 24.72 -4.92 -13.63
CA TYR A 198 24.47 -6.22 -12.98
C TYR A 198 23.19 -6.20 -12.16
N TYR A 199 22.89 -5.10 -11.46
CA TYR A 199 21.63 -4.96 -10.73
C TYR A 199 20.42 -5.10 -11.66
N PHE A 200 20.38 -4.40 -12.80
CA PHE A 200 19.27 -4.51 -13.74
C PHE A 200 19.21 -5.87 -14.43
N ALA A 201 20.36 -6.48 -14.70
CA ALA A 201 20.41 -7.87 -15.21
C ALA A 201 19.79 -8.85 -14.23
N GLY A 202 20.15 -8.74 -12.95
CA GLY A 202 19.59 -9.59 -11.90
C GLY A 202 18.11 -9.30 -11.63
N TYR A 203 17.68 -8.03 -11.68
CA TYR A 203 16.28 -7.68 -11.57
C TYR A 203 15.42 -8.34 -12.65
N LEU A 204 15.85 -8.27 -13.92
CA LEU A 204 15.15 -8.92 -15.04
C LEU A 204 15.16 -10.44 -14.92
N ALA A 205 16.28 -11.04 -14.50
CA ALA A 205 16.38 -12.48 -14.27
C ALA A 205 15.46 -12.94 -13.12
N ALA A 206 15.41 -12.17 -12.03
CA ALA A 206 14.53 -12.43 -10.89
C ALA A 206 13.05 -12.37 -11.30
N LYS A 207 12.67 -11.36 -12.09
CA LYS A 207 11.31 -11.20 -12.62
C LYS A 207 10.89 -12.37 -13.52
N GLU A 208 11.82 -12.96 -14.25
CA GLU A 208 11.60 -14.19 -15.03
C GLU A 208 11.71 -15.47 -14.17
N ASN A 209 11.77 -15.37 -12.84
CA ASN A 209 11.96 -16.49 -11.89
C ASN A 209 13.25 -17.30 -12.11
N ARG A 210 14.27 -16.70 -12.75
CA ARG A 210 15.62 -17.30 -12.93
C ARG A 210 16.50 -16.94 -11.72
N LEU A 211 16.08 -17.42 -10.53
CA LEU A 211 16.63 -16.98 -9.24
C LEU A 211 18.13 -17.21 -9.07
N SER A 212 18.66 -18.34 -9.55
CA SER A 212 20.11 -18.64 -9.44
C SER A 212 20.96 -17.70 -10.27
N GLU A 213 20.49 -17.33 -11.46
CA GLU A 213 21.17 -16.37 -12.34
C GLU A 213 21.08 -14.95 -11.74
N ALA A 214 19.89 -14.58 -11.22
CA ALA A 214 19.68 -13.31 -10.54
C ALA A 214 20.60 -13.15 -9.33
N GLU A 215 20.74 -14.20 -8.51
CA GLU A 215 21.67 -14.22 -7.37
C GLU A 215 23.12 -13.98 -7.83
N SER A 216 23.57 -14.67 -8.88
CA SER A 216 24.91 -14.50 -9.42
C SER A 216 25.18 -13.05 -9.83
N TYR A 217 24.23 -12.42 -10.53
CA TYR A 217 24.34 -11.01 -10.90
C TYR A 217 24.37 -10.09 -9.68
N MET A 218 23.53 -10.35 -8.65
CA MET A 218 23.53 -9.53 -7.43
C MET A 218 24.82 -9.65 -6.65
N ARG A 219 25.39 -10.87 -6.52
CA ARG A 219 26.71 -11.07 -5.88
C ARG A 219 27.81 -10.33 -6.62
N THR A 220 27.76 -10.30 -7.96
CA THR A 220 28.69 -9.51 -8.76
C THR A 220 28.48 -8.00 -8.55
N ALA A 221 27.25 -7.53 -8.51
CA ALA A 221 26.95 -6.11 -8.27
C ALA A 221 27.49 -5.62 -6.92
N VAL A 222 27.27 -6.39 -5.83
CA VAL A 222 27.77 -6.02 -4.50
C VAL A 222 29.29 -6.17 -4.37
N LEU A 223 29.92 -7.04 -5.17
CA LEU A 223 31.38 -7.14 -5.25
C LEU A 223 32.01 -5.93 -5.95
N LEU A 224 31.34 -5.38 -6.96
CA LEU A 224 31.79 -4.20 -7.70
C LEU A 224 31.56 -2.90 -6.94
N ASP A 225 30.50 -2.82 -6.16
CA ASP A 225 30.17 -1.67 -5.32
C ASP A 225 29.53 -2.17 -3.99
N ASP A 226 30.34 -2.20 -2.93
CA ASP A 226 29.94 -2.62 -1.58
C ASP A 226 28.99 -1.65 -0.88
N GLY A 227 28.83 -0.44 -1.41
CA GLY A 227 27.86 0.57 -0.99
C GLY A 227 26.52 0.50 -1.73
N TYR A 228 26.35 -0.41 -2.69
CA TYR A 228 25.14 -0.42 -3.53
C TYR A 228 23.96 -1.13 -2.84
N ASP A 229 23.29 -0.43 -1.93
CA ASP A 229 22.19 -0.96 -1.09
C ASP A 229 21.07 -1.62 -1.88
N LYS A 230 20.70 -1.09 -3.09
CA LYS A 230 19.67 -1.71 -3.95
C LYS A 230 20.01 -3.15 -4.34
N ALA A 231 21.30 -3.44 -4.60
CA ALA A 231 21.73 -4.79 -4.95
C ALA A 231 21.68 -5.73 -3.74
N TYR A 232 22.07 -5.26 -2.54
CA TYR A 232 21.89 -6.03 -1.30
C TYR A 232 20.42 -6.31 -0.99
N LYS A 233 19.54 -5.31 -1.19
CA LYS A 233 18.10 -5.49 -1.01
C LYS A 233 17.58 -6.60 -1.91
N LEU A 234 17.85 -6.52 -3.22
CA LEU A 234 17.39 -7.52 -4.19
C LEU A 234 18.03 -8.90 -3.93
N LEU A 235 19.28 -8.95 -3.49
CA LEU A 235 19.92 -10.21 -3.08
C LEU A 235 19.19 -10.86 -1.91
N ALA A 236 18.84 -10.09 -0.89
CA ALA A 236 18.07 -10.59 0.25
C ALA A 236 16.68 -11.10 -0.18
N ASP A 237 15.99 -10.36 -1.06
CA ASP A 237 14.69 -10.76 -1.61
C ASP A 237 14.78 -12.08 -2.41
N ILE A 238 15.84 -12.26 -3.21
CA ILE A 238 16.11 -13.49 -3.98
C ILE A 238 16.40 -14.67 -3.03
N LEU A 239 17.26 -14.48 -2.02
CA LEU A 239 17.58 -15.52 -1.04
C LEU A 239 16.33 -15.94 -0.24
N PHE A 240 15.47 -14.98 0.12
CA PHE A 240 14.20 -15.26 0.77
C PHE A 240 13.28 -16.10 -0.14
N ALA A 241 13.16 -15.74 -1.41
CA ALA A 241 12.37 -16.49 -2.39
C ALA A 241 12.92 -17.92 -2.60
N GLN A 242 14.24 -18.12 -2.49
CA GLN A 242 14.89 -19.43 -2.50
C GLN A 242 14.77 -20.19 -1.17
N LYS A 243 14.07 -19.63 -0.16
CA LYS A 243 13.94 -20.16 1.19
C LYS A 243 15.27 -20.31 1.98
N ARG A 244 16.27 -19.57 1.59
CA ARG A 244 17.60 -19.52 2.25
C ARG A 244 17.57 -18.45 3.37
N TYR A 245 16.68 -18.67 4.34
CA TYR A 245 16.33 -17.67 5.35
C TYR A 245 17.50 -17.25 6.25
N ALA A 246 18.44 -18.16 6.57
CA ALA A 246 19.61 -17.81 7.36
C ALA A 246 20.49 -16.77 6.65
N GLU A 247 20.80 -17.01 5.35
CA GLU A 247 21.57 -16.05 4.56
C GLU A 247 20.80 -14.75 4.31
N THR A 248 19.47 -14.81 4.21
CA THR A 248 18.64 -13.61 4.16
C THR A 248 18.84 -12.75 5.40
N VAL A 249 18.83 -13.36 6.61
CA VAL A 249 19.08 -12.66 7.87
C VAL A 249 20.46 -12.01 7.86
N ASP A 250 21.52 -12.72 7.42
CA ASP A 250 22.89 -12.20 7.37
C ASP A 250 23.00 -10.95 6.45
N ILE A 251 22.38 -10.99 5.28
CA ILE A 251 22.36 -9.84 4.35
C ILE A 251 21.55 -8.67 4.95
N CYS A 252 20.42 -8.95 5.60
CA CYS A 252 19.64 -7.92 6.27
C CYS A 252 20.41 -7.29 7.43
N ASP A 253 21.13 -8.08 8.23
CA ASP A 253 21.98 -7.60 9.33
C ASP A 253 23.12 -6.71 8.82
N TYR A 254 23.73 -7.09 7.69
CA TYR A 254 24.71 -6.23 7.02
C TYR A 254 24.10 -4.89 6.60
N ARG A 255 22.95 -4.87 5.96
CA ARG A 255 22.25 -3.63 5.56
C ARG A 255 21.89 -2.77 6.76
N ILE A 256 21.37 -3.38 7.84
CA ILE A 256 21.04 -2.70 9.09
C ILE A 256 22.28 -2.09 9.75
N SER A 257 23.43 -2.77 9.68
CA SER A 257 24.70 -2.27 10.22
C SER A 257 25.19 -1.01 9.49
N LYS A 258 24.92 -0.92 8.17
CA LYS A 258 25.24 0.26 7.33
C LYS A 258 24.21 1.38 7.50
N ASN A 259 22.93 1.04 7.55
CA ASN A 259 21.84 1.97 7.73
C ASN A 259 20.77 1.39 8.68
N ARG A 260 20.81 1.84 9.94
CA ARG A 260 19.85 1.37 10.95
C ARG A 260 18.39 1.72 10.63
N SER A 261 18.18 2.75 9.81
CA SER A 261 16.83 3.18 9.37
C SER A 261 16.31 2.42 8.14
N ALA A 262 16.99 1.37 7.67
CA ALA A 262 16.56 0.57 6.54
C ALA A 262 15.37 -0.33 6.92
N VAL A 263 14.15 0.22 6.97
CA VAL A 263 12.91 -0.46 7.39
C VAL A 263 12.69 -1.75 6.61
N SER A 264 12.91 -1.74 5.29
CA SER A 264 12.76 -2.94 4.45
C SER A 264 13.72 -4.08 4.85
N ALA A 265 14.90 -3.77 5.42
CA ALA A 265 15.81 -4.79 5.91
C ALA A 265 15.32 -5.39 7.24
N TRP A 266 14.78 -4.56 8.14
CA TRP A 266 14.12 -5.04 9.36
C TRP A 266 12.93 -5.94 9.03
N TYR A 267 12.07 -5.51 8.11
CA TYR A 267 10.90 -6.28 7.66
C TYR A 267 11.29 -7.67 7.15
N LEU A 268 12.22 -7.75 6.20
CA LEU A 268 12.61 -9.02 5.60
C LEU A 268 13.36 -9.93 6.59
N LYS A 269 14.20 -9.35 7.46
CA LYS A 269 14.85 -10.07 8.57
C LYS A 269 13.82 -10.74 9.47
N CYS A 270 12.76 -10.02 9.81
CA CYS A 270 11.71 -10.55 10.69
C CYS A 270 10.95 -11.71 10.03
N LEU A 271 10.58 -11.57 8.75
CA LEU A 271 9.97 -12.66 8.00
C LEU A 271 10.86 -13.89 7.94
N ALA A 272 12.15 -13.70 7.64
CA ALA A 272 13.11 -14.80 7.56
C ALA A 272 13.32 -15.47 8.93
N ALA A 273 13.44 -14.69 10.02
CA ALA A 273 13.56 -15.22 11.38
C ALA A 273 12.30 -16.00 11.80
N SER A 274 11.11 -15.51 11.45
CA SER A 274 9.84 -16.22 11.68
C SER A 274 9.81 -17.55 10.92
N ALA A 275 10.24 -17.55 9.65
CA ALA A 275 10.31 -18.76 8.83
C ALA A 275 11.32 -19.80 9.35
N LEU A 276 12.35 -19.36 10.10
CA LEU A 276 13.29 -20.22 10.81
C LEU A 276 12.75 -20.71 12.17
N GLY A 277 11.54 -20.33 12.59
CA GLY A 277 10.97 -20.63 13.89
C GLY A 277 11.61 -19.85 15.06
N GLN A 278 12.40 -18.81 14.78
CA GLN A 278 13.06 -17.97 15.78
C GLN A 278 12.14 -16.83 16.23
N ASN A 279 10.94 -17.19 16.73
CA ASN A 279 9.86 -16.23 16.99
C ASN A 279 10.26 -15.10 17.95
N GLU A 280 11.01 -15.37 19.02
CA GLU A 280 11.43 -14.32 19.97
C GLU A 280 12.39 -13.30 19.31
N LYS A 281 13.32 -13.75 18.48
CA LYS A 281 14.18 -12.83 17.71
C LYS A 281 13.39 -12.05 16.69
N ALA A 282 12.41 -12.69 16.04
CA ALA A 282 11.52 -12.03 15.10
C ALA A 282 10.67 -10.95 15.81
N LEU A 283 10.05 -11.25 16.95
CA LEU A 283 9.28 -10.29 17.74
C LEU A 283 10.12 -9.07 18.16
N ALA A 284 11.35 -9.29 18.65
CA ALA A 284 12.25 -8.21 19.02
C ALA A 284 12.66 -7.33 17.82
N ALA A 285 12.92 -7.94 16.67
CA ALA A 285 13.26 -7.24 15.45
C ALA A 285 12.04 -6.48 14.86
N TRP A 286 10.84 -7.05 14.90
CA TRP A 286 9.59 -6.39 14.53
C TRP A 286 9.33 -5.15 15.37
N GLN A 287 9.49 -5.27 16.69
CA GLN A 287 9.36 -4.13 17.60
C GLN A 287 10.32 -3.00 17.20
N THR A 288 11.59 -3.33 16.97
CA THR A 288 12.61 -2.33 16.60
C THR A 288 12.27 -1.66 15.26
N GLY A 289 11.88 -2.43 14.26
CA GLY A 289 11.50 -1.89 12.94
C GLY A 289 10.27 -0.99 13.01
N SER A 290 9.24 -1.40 13.76
CA SER A 290 8.02 -0.59 13.95
C SER A 290 8.26 0.69 14.76
N ASP A 291 9.26 0.71 15.64
CA ASP A 291 9.65 1.91 16.37
C ASP A 291 10.44 2.89 15.47
N ILE A 292 11.11 2.41 14.42
CA ILE A 292 11.84 3.23 13.43
C ILE A 292 10.88 3.93 12.48
N ASP A 293 9.90 3.19 11.94
CA ASP A 293 8.83 3.73 11.09
C ASP A 293 7.47 3.30 11.65
N THR A 294 6.87 4.19 12.43
CA THR A 294 5.58 3.96 13.08
C THR A 294 4.42 3.96 12.09
N GLU A 295 4.60 4.52 10.90
CA GLU A 295 3.57 4.68 9.88
C GLU A 295 3.63 3.58 8.79
N ASP A 296 4.56 2.63 8.91
CA ASP A 296 4.61 1.47 8.02
C ASP A 296 3.53 0.45 8.41
N GLU A 297 2.39 0.55 7.72
CA GLU A 297 1.22 -0.30 8.00
C GLU A 297 1.45 -1.78 7.62
N ILE A 298 2.24 -2.08 6.56
CA ILE A 298 2.51 -3.47 6.15
C ILE A 298 3.40 -4.15 7.18
N MET A 299 4.46 -3.47 7.61
CA MET A 299 5.34 -3.96 8.66
C MET A 299 4.55 -4.21 9.94
N ARG A 300 3.71 -3.27 10.36
CA ARG A 300 2.88 -3.39 11.56
C ARG A 300 1.90 -4.55 11.48
N ALA A 301 1.20 -4.70 10.35
CA ALA A 301 0.26 -5.80 10.16
C ALA A 301 0.94 -7.17 10.22
N ALA A 302 2.10 -7.31 9.59
CA ALA A 302 2.87 -8.54 9.64
C ALA A 302 3.34 -8.86 11.09
N PHE A 303 3.72 -7.85 11.86
CA PHE A 303 4.04 -7.98 13.28
C PHE A 303 2.83 -8.47 14.09
N GLU A 304 1.65 -7.89 13.88
CA GLU A 304 0.41 -8.30 14.57
C GLU A 304 0.07 -9.77 14.30
N PHE A 305 0.24 -10.24 13.07
CA PHE A 305 0.02 -11.66 12.76
C PHE A 305 0.98 -12.55 13.53
N LEU A 306 2.26 -12.17 13.62
CA LEU A 306 3.23 -12.95 14.41
C LEU A 306 2.91 -12.92 15.91
N ILE A 307 2.51 -11.77 16.47
CA ILE A 307 2.07 -11.69 17.88
C ILE A 307 0.94 -12.69 18.14
N PHE A 308 -0.03 -12.75 17.25
CA PHE A 308 -1.17 -13.63 17.38
C PHE A 308 -0.76 -15.11 17.37
N ASP A 309 0.13 -15.50 16.49
CA ASP A 309 0.56 -16.88 16.29
C ASP A 309 1.61 -17.35 17.33
N ALA A 310 2.47 -16.44 17.80
CA ALA A 310 3.68 -16.78 18.55
C ALA A 310 3.59 -16.49 20.06
N THR A 311 2.53 -15.82 20.54
CA THR A 311 2.43 -15.44 21.96
C THR A 311 1.09 -15.84 22.58
N GLN A 312 1.09 -16.10 23.89
CA GLN A 312 -0.14 -16.36 24.64
C GLN A 312 -0.91 -15.06 24.93
N ILE A 313 -2.22 -15.16 25.20
CA ILE A 313 -3.09 -13.99 25.47
C ILE A 313 -2.64 -13.22 26.73
N GLU A 314 -2.06 -13.93 27.69
CA GLU A 314 -1.59 -13.40 28.96
C GLU A 314 -0.18 -12.77 28.88
N ASP A 315 0.47 -12.80 27.71
CA ASP A 315 1.80 -12.18 27.55
C ASP A 315 1.72 -10.67 27.80
N SER A 316 2.43 -10.21 28.84
CA SER A 316 2.42 -8.81 29.28
C SER A 316 2.91 -7.83 28.22
N ARG A 317 3.71 -8.30 27.25
CA ARG A 317 4.21 -7.48 26.13
C ARG A 317 3.07 -7.02 25.21
N ARG A 318 1.97 -7.79 25.13
CA ARG A 318 0.80 -7.45 24.30
C ARG A 318 0.19 -6.10 24.67
N GLN A 319 0.20 -5.73 25.94
CA GLN A 319 -0.27 -4.43 26.39
C GLN A 319 0.50 -3.27 25.71
N LYS A 320 1.85 -3.38 25.70
CA LYS A 320 2.69 -2.39 25.02
C LYS A 320 2.46 -2.37 23.51
N TRP A 321 2.32 -3.54 22.88
CA TRP A 321 2.12 -3.64 21.44
C TRP A 321 0.75 -3.10 20.98
N ALA A 322 -0.27 -3.20 21.83
CA ALA A 322 -1.59 -2.64 21.58
C ALA A 322 -1.65 -1.11 21.73
N SER A 323 -0.72 -0.47 22.45
CA SER A 323 -0.77 0.96 22.77
C SER A 323 -0.87 1.86 21.53
N TYR A 324 -0.14 1.53 20.46
CA TYR A 324 -0.18 2.27 19.20
C TYR A 324 -1.61 2.43 18.67
N HIS A 325 -2.37 1.33 18.61
CA HIS A 325 -3.75 1.36 18.12
C HIS A 325 -4.69 2.07 19.08
N ILE A 326 -4.44 1.98 20.39
CA ILE A 326 -5.22 2.71 21.40
C ILE A 326 -5.03 4.21 21.24
N GLU A 327 -3.78 4.68 21.12
CA GLU A 327 -3.44 6.09 20.93
C GLU A 327 -4.03 6.63 19.62
N LYS A 328 -3.91 5.86 18.54
CA LYS A 328 -4.47 6.19 17.24
C LYS A 328 -6.00 6.26 17.27
N ALA A 329 -6.65 5.31 17.96
CA ALA A 329 -8.10 5.31 18.15
C ALA A 329 -8.56 6.55 18.95
N GLN A 330 -7.84 6.93 20.01
CA GLN A 330 -8.10 8.14 20.79
C GLN A 330 -7.97 9.40 19.91
N ALA A 331 -6.92 9.50 19.10
CA ALA A 331 -6.74 10.61 18.16
C ALA A 331 -7.86 10.70 17.12
N HIS A 332 -8.41 9.55 16.67
CA HIS A 332 -9.59 9.53 15.82
C HIS A 332 -10.85 9.98 16.55
N MET A 333 -11.03 9.59 17.83
CA MET A 333 -12.17 10.05 18.63
C MET A 333 -12.16 11.56 18.85
N GLU A 334 -10.99 12.15 19.12
CA GLU A 334 -10.82 13.61 19.25
C GLU A 334 -11.25 14.36 17.97
N LYS A 335 -11.07 13.72 16.80
CA LYS A 335 -11.47 14.24 15.48
C LYS A 335 -12.90 13.85 15.08
N PHE A 336 -13.67 13.25 15.97
CA PHE A 336 -15.03 12.74 15.72
C PHE A 336 -15.10 11.69 14.60
N MET A 337 -14.03 10.92 14.40
CA MET A 337 -13.92 9.88 13.40
C MET A 337 -14.20 8.48 14.02
N ALA A 338 -15.42 8.31 14.53
CA ALA A 338 -15.82 7.10 15.27
C ALA A 338 -15.64 5.77 14.49
N PRO A 339 -15.91 5.68 13.17
CA PRO A 339 -15.67 4.43 12.42
C PRO A 339 -14.18 4.05 12.36
N GLN A 340 -13.29 5.03 12.23
CA GLN A 340 -11.84 4.78 12.23
C GLN A 340 -11.36 4.40 13.64
N ALA A 341 -11.86 5.09 14.67
CA ALA A 341 -11.56 4.74 16.05
C ALA A 341 -12.04 3.31 16.40
N LEU A 342 -13.23 2.92 15.94
CA LEU A 342 -13.75 1.56 16.12
C LEU A 342 -12.79 0.51 15.54
N TYR A 343 -12.31 0.75 14.32
CA TYR A 343 -11.36 -0.15 13.65
C TYR A 343 -10.05 -0.28 14.43
N GLU A 344 -9.50 0.83 14.91
CA GLU A 344 -8.24 0.82 15.66
C GLU A 344 -8.43 0.14 17.03
N TYR A 345 -9.53 0.39 17.76
CA TYR A 345 -9.82 -0.35 19.00
C TYR A 345 -10.01 -1.85 18.78
N GLN A 346 -10.62 -2.27 17.66
CA GLN A 346 -10.73 -3.68 17.31
C GLN A 346 -9.35 -4.32 17.11
N ARG A 347 -8.43 -3.63 16.41
CA ARG A 347 -7.04 -4.10 16.27
C ARG A 347 -6.30 -4.15 17.61
N ALA A 348 -6.43 -3.12 18.44
CA ALA A 348 -5.85 -3.11 19.77
C ALA A 348 -6.32 -4.33 20.61
N LEU A 349 -7.63 -4.63 20.59
CA LEU A 349 -8.20 -5.76 21.31
C LEU A 349 -7.90 -7.12 20.68
N ARG A 350 -7.52 -7.16 19.42
CA ARG A 350 -6.98 -8.38 18.80
C ARG A 350 -5.58 -8.70 19.34
N ILE A 351 -4.74 -7.66 19.52
CA ILE A 351 -3.41 -7.79 20.10
C ILE A 351 -3.52 -8.09 21.59
N ASP A 352 -4.26 -7.28 22.35
CA ASP A 352 -4.46 -7.42 23.78
C ASP A 352 -5.97 -7.53 24.14
N PRO A 353 -6.55 -8.72 24.07
CA PRO A 353 -7.98 -8.92 24.36
C PRO A 353 -8.39 -8.55 25.79
N LEU A 354 -7.43 -8.51 26.72
CA LEU A 354 -7.68 -8.22 28.14
C LEU A 354 -7.56 -6.73 28.49
N ASN A 355 -7.34 -5.87 27.51
CA ASN A 355 -7.21 -4.42 27.71
C ASN A 355 -8.55 -3.77 28.09
N VAL A 356 -8.72 -3.47 29.38
CA VAL A 356 -9.96 -2.92 29.91
C VAL A 356 -10.31 -1.54 29.30
N PRO A 357 -9.39 -0.52 29.30
CA PRO A 357 -9.69 0.78 28.75
C PRO A 357 -10.13 0.74 27.27
N ALA A 358 -9.42 -0.01 26.44
CA ALA A 358 -9.74 -0.15 25.03
C ALA A 358 -11.12 -0.80 24.81
N ARG A 359 -11.44 -1.82 25.59
CA ARG A 359 -12.73 -2.54 25.51
C ARG A 359 -13.89 -1.65 25.94
N LEU A 360 -13.73 -0.88 27.02
CA LEU A 360 -14.76 0.09 27.46
C LEU A 360 -14.95 1.21 26.41
N ALA A 361 -13.88 1.68 25.79
CA ALA A 361 -13.99 2.67 24.72
C ALA A 361 -14.71 2.11 23.48
N LEU A 362 -14.35 0.90 23.05
CA LEU A 362 -15.07 0.17 21.99
C LEU A 362 -16.54 0.02 22.31
N ALA A 363 -16.85 -0.42 23.52
CA ALA A 363 -18.22 -0.63 23.99
C ALA A 363 -19.04 0.68 23.88
N ARG A 364 -18.50 1.80 24.32
CA ARG A 364 -19.16 3.11 24.20
C ARG A 364 -19.46 3.50 22.76
N ILE A 365 -18.54 3.23 21.82
CA ILE A 365 -18.79 3.48 20.39
C ILE A 365 -19.97 2.61 19.90
N LEU A 366 -20.01 1.34 20.29
CA LEU A 366 -21.11 0.45 19.91
C LEU A 366 -22.46 0.95 20.47
N LEU A 367 -22.48 1.39 21.72
CA LEU A 367 -23.69 1.97 22.32
C LEU A 367 -24.17 3.24 21.57
N ASN A 368 -23.23 4.14 21.24
CA ASN A 368 -23.53 5.37 20.50
C ASN A 368 -24.03 5.08 19.07
N ASN A 369 -23.63 3.95 18.49
CA ASN A 369 -24.12 3.47 17.20
C ASN A 369 -25.50 2.78 17.28
N GLY A 370 -26.11 2.69 18.48
CA GLY A 370 -27.41 2.06 18.71
C GLY A 370 -27.32 0.52 18.88
N TYR A 371 -26.19 -0.01 19.34
CA TYR A 371 -25.96 -1.43 19.58
C TYR A 371 -25.81 -1.76 21.07
N PRO A 372 -26.90 -1.68 21.88
CA PRO A 372 -26.84 -1.94 23.31
C PRO A 372 -26.61 -3.42 23.68
N GLU A 373 -27.01 -4.39 22.85
CA GLU A 373 -26.71 -5.80 23.06
C GLU A 373 -25.22 -6.08 22.89
N SER A 374 -24.61 -5.51 21.86
CA SER A 374 -23.17 -5.57 21.62
C SER A 374 -22.37 -4.83 22.71
N TYR A 375 -22.86 -3.69 23.20
CA TYR A 375 -22.31 -3.00 24.36
C TYR A 375 -22.28 -3.90 25.59
N LEU A 376 -23.41 -4.47 25.96
CA LEU A 376 -23.53 -5.37 27.10
C LEU A 376 -22.60 -6.59 26.98
N SER A 377 -22.48 -7.15 25.78
CA SER A 377 -21.58 -8.27 25.50
C SER A 377 -20.10 -7.94 25.79
N GLN A 378 -19.65 -6.71 25.49
CA GLN A 378 -18.28 -6.29 25.81
C GLN A 378 -18.05 -6.16 27.33
N LEU A 379 -19.04 -5.68 28.07
CA LEU A 379 -18.96 -5.56 29.52
C LEU A 379 -19.00 -6.96 30.20
N GLN A 380 -19.87 -7.86 29.72
CA GLN A 380 -19.94 -9.23 30.22
C GLN A 380 -18.62 -9.97 30.03
N PHE A 381 -17.93 -9.77 28.86
CA PHE A 381 -16.60 -10.32 28.66
C PHE A 381 -15.62 -9.90 29.76
N LEU A 382 -15.62 -8.64 30.20
CA LEU A 382 -14.78 -8.17 31.30
C LEU A 382 -15.14 -8.86 32.62
N LYS A 383 -16.43 -9.04 32.92
CA LYS A 383 -16.91 -9.73 34.10
C LYS A 383 -16.47 -11.20 34.10
N ASP A 384 -16.64 -11.92 33.00
CA ASP A 384 -16.27 -13.32 32.86
C ASP A 384 -14.75 -13.56 33.00
N ARG A 385 -13.96 -12.53 32.71
CA ARG A 385 -12.49 -12.56 32.89
C ARG A 385 -12.01 -12.00 34.20
N GLY A 386 -12.93 -11.62 35.12
CA GLY A 386 -12.60 -11.05 36.42
C GLY A 386 -11.90 -9.68 36.34
N LYS A 387 -12.19 -8.91 35.27
CA LYS A 387 -11.60 -7.58 34.99
C LYS A 387 -12.62 -6.44 35.16
N SER A 388 -13.85 -6.71 35.59
CA SER A 388 -14.88 -5.70 35.83
C SER A 388 -14.73 -5.11 37.22
N ASP A 389 -14.97 -3.81 37.35
CA ASP A 389 -15.14 -3.09 38.60
C ASP A 389 -16.63 -3.02 39.01
N THR A 390 -16.90 -2.42 40.19
CA THR A 390 -18.28 -2.28 40.71
C THR A 390 -19.16 -1.50 39.74
N ALA A 391 -18.67 -0.37 39.19
CA ALA A 391 -19.43 0.46 38.26
C ALA A 391 -19.78 -0.27 36.96
N THR A 392 -18.85 -1.09 36.45
CA THR A 392 -19.11 -1.95 35.29
C THR A 392 -20.17 -3.02 35.62
N ASN A 393 -20.11 -3.63 36.81
CA ASN A 393 -21.10 -4.63 37.23
C ASN A 393 -22.52 -4.02 37.39
N ASP A 394 -22.63 -2.85 38.01
CA ASP A 394 -23.89 -2.10 38.12
C ASP A 394 -24.49 -1.76 36.74
N THR A 395 -23.59 -1.41 35.79
CA THR A 395 -23.98 -1.17 34.40
C THR A 395 -24.48 -2.43 33.72
N ILE A 396 -23.81 -3.57 33.94
CA ILE A 396 -24.23 -4.87 33.39
C ILE A 396 -25.65 -5.23 33.90
N GLU A 397 -25.93 -5.06 35.21
CA GLU A 397 -27.24 -5.31 35.79
C GLU A 397 -28.32 -4.41 35.16
N SER A 398 -28.03 -3.12 35.05
CA SER A 398 -28.94 -2.13 34.44
C SER A 398 -29.28 -2.48 33.00
N TYR A 399 -28.28 -2.77 32.16
CA TYR A 399 -28.50 -3.11 30.75
C TYR A 399 -29.10 -4.53 30.59
N THR A 400 -28.79 -5.47 31.45
CA THR A 400 -29.46 -6.77 31.46
C THR A 400 -30.92 -6.61 31.71
N SER A 401 -31.32 -5.76 32.67
CA SER A 401 -32.72 -5.44 32.94
C SER A 401 -33.38 -4.70 31.76
N LEU A 402 -32.69 -3.71 31.18
CA LEU A 402 -33.22 -2.97 30.02
C LEU A 402 -33.48 -3.87 28.80
N LEU A 403 -32.63 -4.85 28.58
CA LEU A 403 -32.66 -5.71 27.40
C LEU A 403 -33.49 -7.01 27.63
N GLN A 404 -34.19 -7.15 28.76
CA GLN A 404 -35.04 -8.34 29.07
C GLN A 404 -36.07 -8.65 27.96
N ASN A 405 -36.54 -7.62 27.27
CA ASN A 405 -37.48 -7.72 26.16
C ASN A 405 -36.85 -7.68 24.79
N SER A 406 -35.52 -7.87 24.67
CA SER A 406 -34.85 -7.94 23.37
C SER A 406 -35.30 -9.14 22.54
N LEU A 407 -35.28 -8.99 21.21
CA LEU A 407 -35.72 -10.08 20.32
C LEU A 407 -34.96 -11.40 20.55
N PRO A 408 -33.62 -11.41 20.79
CA PRO A 408 -32.92 -12.65 21.09
C PRO A 408 -33.49 -13.39 22.30
N LEU A 409 -33.79 -12.68 23.37
CA LEU A 409 -34.34 -13.27 24.61
C LEU A 409 -35.77 -13.70 24.41
N GLN A 410 -36.63 -12.90 23.80
CA GLN A 410 -38.02 -13.26 23.49
C GLN A 410 -38.14 -14.55 22.66
N TRP A 411 -37.24 -14.71 21.71
CA TRP A 411 -37.23 -15.87 20.81
C TRP A 411 -36.33 -17.02 21.29
N GLY A 412 -35.58 -16.83 22.36
CA GLY A 412 -34.62 -17.82 22.88
C GLY A 412 -33.54 -18.17 21.85
N VAL A 413 -33.02 -17.17 21.15
CA VAL A 413 -31.96 -17.27 20.13
C VAL A 413 -30.72 -16.57 20.64
N GLN A 414 -29.59 -17.19 20.43
CA GLN A 414 -28.29 -16.56 20.70
C GLN A 414 -27.66 -16.13 19.37
N PRO A 415 -27.62 -14.82 19.05
CA PRO A 415 -27.15 -14.33 17.75
C PRO A 415 -25.71 -14.74 17.41
N PHE A 416 -24.86 -14.90 18.41
CA PHE A 416 -23.48 -15.34 18.25
C PHE A 416 -23.32 -16.70 17.55
N TYR A 417 -24.28 -17.61 17.74
CA TYR A 417 -24.25 -18.96 17.13
C TYR A 417 -24.99 -19.03 15.79
N LEU A 418 -25.52 -17.91 15.29
CA LEU A 418 -26.18 -17.91 13.99
C LEU A 418 -25.16 -17.88 12.87
N ASP A 419 -25.25 -18.85 11.95
CA ASP A 419 -24.52 -18.76 10.68
C ASP A 419 -25.20 -17.77 9.75
N LYS A 420 -24.69 -16.54 9.76
CA LYS A 420 -25.17 -15.42 8.95
C LYS A 420 -24.39 -15.24 7.65
N THR A 421 -23.37 -16.07 7.39
CA THR A 421 -22.57 -15.96 6.18
C THR A 421 -23.43 -16.17 4.94
N ARG A 422 -23.59 -15.14 4.15
CA ARG A 422 -24.37 -15.12 2.90
C ARG A 422 -23.50 -15.47 1.71
N TRP A 423 -22.28 -14.95 1.72
CA TRP A 423 -21.38 -15.01 0.59
C TRP A 423 -19.99 -15.42 1.04
N LYS A 424 -19.49 -16.52 0.45
CA LYS A 424 -18.11 -16.96 0.63
C LYS A 424 -17.29 -16.58 -0.59
N ILE A 425 -16.30 -15.73 -0.39
CA ILE A 425 -15.41 -15.27 -1.44
C ILE A 425 -14.02 -15.86 -1.20
N GLY A 426 -13.54 -16.68 -2.10
CA GLY A 426 -12.16 -17.16 -2.08
C GLY A 426 -11.22 -16.02 -2.47
N LEU A 427 -10.33 -15.57 -1.56
CA LEU A 427 -9.36 -14.52 -1.83
C LEU A 427 -8.03 -15.13 -2.27
N TYR A 428 -7.51 -14.72 -3.41
CA TYR A 428 -6.24 -15.17 -3.97
C TYR A 428 -5.34 -13.96 -4.22
N GLY A 429 -4.17 -13.95 -3.59
CA GLY A 429 -3.15 -12.94 -3.86
C GLY A 429 -2.42 -13.25 -5.16
N MET A 430 -2.29 -12.27 -6.04
CA MET A 430 -1.44 -12.40 -7.22
C MET A 430 0.02 -12.26 -6.83
N THR A 431 0.82 -13.24 -7.19
CA THR A 431 2.27 -13.17 -6.97
C THR A 431 2.90 -12.16 -7.91
N GLU A 432 3.45 -11.09 -7.34
CA GLU A 432 4.45 -10.29 -8.05
C GLU A 432 5.83 -10.80 -7.60
N PRO A 433 6.72 -11.17 -8.53
CA PRO A 433 7.97 -11.86 -8.18
C PRO A 433 8.86 -11.04 -7.24
N PHE A 434 8.85 -9.72 -7.34
CA PHE A 434 9.62 -8.85 -6.45
C PHE A 434 8.94 -7.50 -6.24
N SER A 435 8.56 -7.19 -4.99
CA SER A 435 8.12 -5.87 -4.57
C SER A 435 9.33 -4.92 -4.45
N LEU A 436 9.15 -3.67 -4.84
CA LEU A 436 10.21 -2.67 -4.67
C LEU A 436 10.41 -2.27 -3.20
N HIS A 437 9.39 -2.35 -2.35
CA HIS A 437 9.42 -1.94 -0.94
C HIS A 437 9.38 -3.13 0.02
N HIS A 438 8.26 -3.86 0.07
CA HIS A 438 8.09 -5.00 0.96
C HIS A 438 7.96 -6.30 0.18
N GLN A 439 8.87 -7.20 0.40
CA GLN A 439 8.75 -8.56 -0.14
C GLN A 439 7.59 -9.28 0.55
N ASN A 440 6.77 -9.99 -0.24
CA ASN A 440 5.65 -10.76 0.31
C ASN A 440 4.55 -9.90 0.98
N ALA A 441 4.35 -8.67 0.53
CA ALA A 441 3.31 -7.76 1.05
C ALA A 441 1.89 -8.28 0.77
N VAL A 442 1.68 -8.99 -0.35
CA VAL A 442 0.36 -9.47 -0.78
C VAL A 442 -0.31 -10.39 0.25
N PRO A 443 0.37 -11.41 0.84
CA PRO A 443 -0.22 -12.23 1.91
C PRO A 443 -0.62 -11.42 3.14
N VAL A 444 0.18 -10.43 3.53
CA VAL A 444 -0.13 -9.55 4.67
C VAL A 444 -1.38 -8.73 4.36
N CYS A 445 -1.45 -8.12 3.19
CA CYS A 445 -2.62 -7.38 2.72
C CYS A 445 -3.87 -8.27 2.62
N ALA A 446 -3.74 -9.50 2.12
CA ALA A 446 -4.83 -10.45 2.03
C ALA A 446 -5.35 -10.86 3.42
N GLY A 447 -4.46 -11.07 4.38
CA GLY A 447 -4.81 -11.34 5.78
C GLY A 447 -5.59 -10.18 6.40
N MET A 448 -5.08 -8.95 6.30
CA MET A 448 -5.76 -7.75 6.79
C MET A 448 -7.13 -7.56 6.14
N LEU A 449 -7.23 -7.75 4.83
CA LEU A 449 -8.48 -7.60 4.10
C LEU A 449 -9.50 -8.66 4.57
N SER A 450 -9.08 -9.92 4.77
CA SER A 450 -9.93 -10.97 5.34
C SER A 450 -10.46 -10.58 6.71
N ASP A 451 -9.63 -10.01 7.58
CA ASP A 451 -10.05 -9.58 8.92
C ASP A 451 -11.11 -8.46 8.86
N ILE A 452 -10.90 -7.50 7.98
CA ILE A 452 -11.85 -6.38 7.77
C ILE A 452 -13.20 -6.90 7.26
N PHE A 453 -13.22 -7.86 6.35
CA PHE A 453 -14.45 -8.45 5.84
C PHE A 453 -15.13 -9.34 6.88
N ASN A 454 -14.37 -10.17 7.58
CA ASN A 454 -14.92 -11.11 8.57
C ASN A 454 -15.47 -10.41 9.82
N SER A 455 -15.17 -9.11 10.01
CA SER A 455 -15.88 -8.28 11.00
C SER A 455 -17.36 -8.05 10.65
N ASN A 456 -17.78 -8.36 9.40
CA ASN A 456 -19.17 -8.34 8.94
C ASN A 456 -19.61 -9.78 8.68
N SER A 457 -20.63 -10.25 9.43
CA SER A 457 -21.11 -11.62 9.34
C SER A 457 -21.74 -12.02 7.99
N SER A 458 -22.09 -11.05 7.13
CA SER A 458 -22.77 -11.34 5.86
C SER A 458 -21.84 -11.81 4.74
N VAL A 459 -20.58 -11.40 4.76
CA VAL A 459 -19.58 -11.72 3.74
C VAL A 459 -18.32 -12.23 4.43
N SER A 460 -17.86 -13.40 4.03
CA SER A 460 -16.60 -13.97 4.50
C SER A 460 -15.59 -14.07 3.36
N LEU A 461 -14.43 -13.45 3.55
CA LEU A 461 -13.26 -13.75 2.75
C LEU A 461 -12.55 -14.95 3.34
N VAL A 462 -12.50 -16.02 2.58
CA VAL A 462 -11.69 -17.18 2.92
C VAL A 462 -10.32 -16.95 2.30
N ASN A 463 -9.37 -16.62 3.16
CA ASN A 463 -7.98 -16.53 2.75
C ASN A 463 -7.47 -17.94 2.47
N ALA A 464 -7.49 -18.32 1.22
CA ALA A 464 -6.75 -19.47 0.78
C ALA A 464 -5.29 -19.07 0.78
N SER A 465 -4.51 -18.94 1.79
CA SER A 465 -3.06 -18.65 1.90
C SER A 465 -2.23 -18.89 0.59
N PHE A 466 -2.88 -18.83 -0.53
CA PHE A 466 -2.43 -19.09 -1.87
C PHE A 466 -2.10 -17.78 -2.57
N LEU A 467 -0.83 -17.55 -2.72
CA LEU A 467 -0.35 -16.76 -3.84
C LEU A 467 -0.62 -17.57 -5.11
N THR A 468 -1.25 -16.98 -6.10
CA THR A 468 -1.50 -17.61 -7.38
C THR A 468 -0.80 -16.85 -8.49
N ASP A 469 -0.20 -17.60 -9.41
CA ASP A 469 0.43 -17.01 -10.59
C ASP A 469 -0.56 -16.78 -11.72
N SER A 470 -1.77 -17.31 -11.59
CA SER A 470 -2.73 -17.25 -12.69
C SER A 470 -4.19 -17.29 -12.23
N TYR A 471 -5.02 -16.56 -12.97
CA TYR A 471 -6.48 -16.64 -12.88
C TYR A 471 -6.98 -18.10 -12.95
N ALA A 472 -6.41 -18.92 -13.86
CA ALA A 472 -6.88 -20.29 -14.08
C ALA A 472 -6.71 -21.19 -12.85
N GLN A 473 -5.67 -20.99 -12.06
CA GLN A 473 -5.43 -21.70 -10.83
C GLN A 473 -6.45 -21.29 -9.76
N ALA A 474 -6.64 -19.98 -9.55
CA ALA A 474 -7.63 -19.44 -8.61
C ALA A 474 -9.04 -19.92 -8.94
N PHE A 475 -9.43 -19.90 -10.21
CA PHE A 475 -10.73 -20.37 -10.67
C PHE A 475 -10.97 -21.87 -10.40
N ARG A 476 -9.96 -22.71 -10.70
CA ARG A 476 -10.05 -24.17 -10.40
C ARG A 476 -10.19 -24.45 -8.92
N ASP A 477 -9.41 -23.77 -8.09
CA ASP A 477 -9.46 -23.94 -6.63
C ASP A 477 -10.81 -23.47 -6.07
N ALA A 478 -11.28 -22.29 -6.48
CA ALA A 478 -12.57 -21.74 -6.05
C ALA A 478 -13.74 -22.67 -6.40
N ARG A 479 -13.75 -23.27 -7.57
CA ARG A 479 -14.76 -24.28 -7.98
C ARG A 479 -14.68 -25.55 -7.15
N SER A 480 -13.47 -26.05 -6.89
CA SER A 480 -13.27 -27.28 -6.11
C SER A 480 -13.79 -27.12 -4.67
N LYS A 481 -13.61 -25.91 -4.11
CA LYS A 481 -14.07 -25.54 -2.75
C LYS A 481 -15.52 -25.08 -2.69
N LYS A 482 -16.21 -25.01 -3.83
CA LYS A 482 -17.61 -24.59 -3.96
C LYS A 482 -17.89 -23.20 -3.38
N TYR A 483 -16.97 -22.25 -3.60
CA TYR A 483 -17.23 -20.85 -3.29
C TYR A 483 -18.25 -20.26 -4.28
N GLU A 484 -19.02 -19.27 -3.85
CA GLU A 484 -19.91 -18.52 -4.74
C GLU A 484 -19.12 -17.55 -5.61
N PHE A 485 -18.13 -16.91 -5.02
CA PHE A 485 -17.26 -15.93 -5.68
C PHE A 485 -15.80 -16.24 -5.38
N PHE A 486 -14.93 -15.70 -6.23
CA PHE A 486 -13.52 -15.59 -5.90
C PHE A 486 -12.98 -14.22 -6.32
N ALA A 487 -11.93 -13.80 -5.66
CA ALA A 487 -11.31 -12.52 -5.92
C ALA A 487 -9.79 -12.66 -6.12
N LEU A 488 -9.25 -11.88 -7.04
CA LEU A 488 -7.82 -11.70 -7.22
C LEU A 488 -7.41 -10.37 -6.64
N LEU A 489 -6.42 -10.38 -5.76
CA LEU A 489 -5.85 -9.20 -5.12
C LEU A 489 -4.44 -8.97 -5.65
N SER A 490 -4.20 -7.81 -6.24
CA SER A 490 -2.87 -7.30 -6.56
C SER A 490 -2.57 -6.07 -5.73
N VAL A 491 -1.33 -5.96 -5.27
CA VAL A 491 -0.85 -4.85 -4.46
C VAL A 491 0.31 -4.19 -5.18
N THR A 492 0.24 -2.87 -5.35
CA THR A 492 1.37 -2.05 -5.81
C THR A 492 1.66 -1.02 -4.75
N GLU A 493 2.90 -0.95 -4.31
CA GLU A 493 3.34 -0.12 -3.22
C GLU A 493 4.43 0.86 -3.67
N GLY A 494 4.29 2.14 -3.27
CA GLY A 494 5.34 3.15 -3.32
C GLY A 494 5.70 3.62 -1.90
N GLU A 495 6.69 4.49 -1.75
CA GLU A 495 7.13 4.97 -0.42
C GLU A 495 6.00 5.52 0.44
N ARG A 496 5.07 6.27 -0.13
CA ARG A 496 3.95 6.93 0.58
C ARG A 496 2.60 6.71 -0.06
N ASN A 497 2.48 5.70 -0.92
CA ASN A 497 1.24 5.37 -1.59
C ASN A 497 1.06 3.86 -1.71
N ILE A 498 -0.19 3.45 -1.85
CA ILE A 498 -0.55 2.07 -2.14
C ILE A 498 -1.70 2.03 -3.15
N THR A 499 -1.65 1.07 -4.04
CA THR A 499 -2.77 0.72 -4.92
C THR A 499 -3.16 -0.72 -4.65
N LEU A 500 -4.42 -0.92 -4.33
CA LEU A 500 -5.03 -2.25 -4.26
C LEU A 500 -5.92 -2.44 -5.47
N HIS A 501 -5.66 -3.47 -6.23
CA HIS A 501 -6.53 -3.91 -7.32
C HIS A 501 -7.23 -5.19 -6.89
N PHE A 502 -8.57 -5.17 -6.90
CA PHE A 502 -9.40 -6.28 -6.44
C PHE A 502 -10.43 -6.62 -7.53
N ASP A 503 -10.23 -7.74 -8.17
CA ASP A 503 -11.12 -8.27 -9.19
C ASP A 503 -12.03 -9.34 -8.63
N LEU A 504 -13.35 -9.16 -8.69
CA LEU A 504 -14.34 -10.12 -8.24
C LEU A 504 -14.88 -10.95 -9.41
N TYR A 505 -14.91 -12.26 -9.24
CA TYR A 505 -15.33 -13.22 -10.25
C TYR A 505 -16.42 -14.16 -9.72
N SER A 506 -17.27 -14.66 -10.61
CA SER A 506 -18.16 -15.80 -10.32
C SER A 506 -17.37 -17.11 -10.31
N ALA A 507 -17.43 -17.87 -9.24
CA ALA A 507 -16.79 -19.20 -9.19
C ALA A 507 -17.53 -20.24 -10.06
N ALA A 508 -18.80 -20.02 -10.39
CA ALA A 508 -19.57 -20.91 -11.24
C ALA A 508 -19.19 -20.75 -12.73
N SER A 509 -19.14 -19.50 -13.24
CA SER A 509 -18.92 -19.20 -14.66
C SER A 509 -17.48 -18.75 -15.00
N GLY A 510 -16.73 -18.27 -14.01
CA GLY A 510 -15.43 -17.65 -14.24
C GLY A 510 -15.47 -16.21 -14.75
N ASN A 511 -16.66 -15.65 -14.98
CA ASN A 511 -16.78 -14.29 -15.49
C ASN A 511 -16.38 -13.26 -14.44
N LYS A 512 -15.65 -12.20 -14.87
CA LYS A 512 -15.40 -11.04 -14.05
C LYS A 512 -16.71 -10.30 -13.83
N LEU A 513 -17.01 -10.02 -12.56
CA LEU A 513 -18.25 -9.38 -12.13
C LEU A 513 -18.05 -7.91 -11.78
N ALA A 514 -16.94 -7.60 -11.14
CA ALA A 514 -16.56 -6.24 -10.76
C ALA A 514 -15.03 -6.10 -10.66
N SER A 515 -14.55 -4.88 -10.76
CA SER A 515 -13.14 -4.52 -10.61
C SER A 515 -13.06 -3.25 -9.79
N PHE A 516 -12.19 -3.25 -8.78
CA PHE A 516 -12.02 -2.13 -7.86
C PHE A 516 -10.54 -1.76 -7.81
N ASP A 517 -10.24 -0.55 -8.27
CA ASP A 517 -8.92 0.06 -8.20
C ASP A 517 -8.92 1.14 -7.12
N VAL A 518 -8.23 0.91 -6.03
CA VAL A 518 -8.20 1.84 -4.91
C VAL A 518 -6.78 2.32 -4.68
N TYR A 519 -6.54 3.59 -4.97
CA TYR A 519 -5.30 4.30 -4.68
C TYR A 519 -5.45 5.15 -3.43
N ARG A 520 -4.46 5.11 -2.54
CA ARG A 520 -4.40 5.92 -1.33
C ARG A 520 -2.98 6.38 -1.06
N THR A 521 -2.88 7.54 -0.42
CA THR A 521 -1.62 8.15 0.05
C THR A 521 -1.74 8.51 1.53
N GLY A 522 -0.60 8.77 2.17
CA GLY A 522 -0.53 9.18 3.57
C GLY A 522 -0.44 8.01 4.55
N ASN A 523 -0.64 8.31 5.82
CA ASN A 523 -0.32 7.40 6.92
C ASN A 523 -1.35 6.27 7.11
N ASP A 524 -2.62 6.48 6.73
CA ASP A 524 -3.70 5.46 6.82
C ASP A 524 -4.04 4.84 5.47
N ARG A 525 -3.08 4.85 4.53
CA ARG A 525 -3.31 4.48 3.13
C ARG A 525 -3.83 3.05 2.96
N LEU A 526 -3.24 2.09 3.68
CA LEU A 526 -3.59 0.67 3.55
C LEU A 526 -4.96 0.39 4.17
N ALA A 527 -5.18 0.78 5.43
CA ALA A 527 -6.44 0.60 6.13
C ALA A 527 -7.60 1.29 5.39
N SER A 528 -7.38 2.52 4.92
CA SER A 528 -8.38 3.29 4.15
C SER A 528 -8.69 2.64 2.80
N ALA A 529 -7.68 2.08 2.10
CA ALA A 529 -7.88 1.38 0.84
C ALA A 529 -8.71 0.10 1.04
N MET A 530 -8.41 -0.68 2.07
CA MET A 530 -9.11 -1.92 2.39
C MET A 530 -10.55 -1.69 2.81
N GLN A 531 -10.80 -0.66 3.66
CA GLN A 531 -12.16 -0.28 4.04
C GLN A 531 -12.98 0.15 2.83
N LYS A 532 -12.38 0.88 1.88
CA LYS A 532 -13.04 1.25 0.63
C LYS A 532 -13.40 0.03 -0.20
N ILE A 533 -12.48 -0.92 -0.40
CA ILE A 533 -12.76 -2.18 -1.12
C ILE A 533 -13.91 -2.94 -0.44
N ARG A 534 -13.85 -3.10 0.90
CA ARG A 534 -14.92 -3.76 1.65
C ARG A 534 -16.28 -3.12 1.38
N ASN A 535 -16.36 -1.81 1.51
CA ASN A 535 -17.61 -1.08 1.32
C ASN A 535 -18.13 -1.22 -0.13
N ASP A 536 -17.24 -1.08 -1.11
CA ASP A 536 -17.61 -1.22 -2.52
C ASP A 536 -18.10 -2.63 -2.86
N VAL A 537 -17.41 -3.66 -2.38
CA VAL A 537 -17.82 -5.07 -2.57
C VAL A 537 -19.15 -5.36 -1.88
N CYS A 538 -19.31 -4.94 -0.61
CA CYS A 538 -20.58 -5.14 0.12
C CYS A 538 -21.76 -4.40 -0.54
N ASN A 539 -21.53 -3.24 -1.15
CA ASN A 539 -22.58 -2.48 -1.87
C ASN A 539 -23.01 -3.15 -3.18
N VAL A 540 -22.13 -3.91 -3.82
CA VAL A 540 -22.44 -4.61 -5.09
C VAL A 540 -23.13 -5.94 -4.83
N LEU A 541 -22.80 -6.62 -3.73
CA LEU A 541 -23.35 -7.94 -3.42
C LEU A 541 -24.86 -7.86 -3.10
N PRO A 542 -25.67 -8.78 -3.61
CA PRO A 542 -27.10 -8.74 -3.36
C PRO A 542 -27.39 -9.10 -1.90
N GLN A 543 -28.38 -8.40 -1.31
CA GLN A 543 -28.84 -8.69 0.03
C GLN A 543 -29.83 -9.83 0.02
N LYS A 544 -29.69 -10.75 0.97
CA LYS A 544 -30.65 -11.81 1.27
C LYS A 544 -30.67 -12.14 2.76
N ALA A 545 -31.78 -12.65 3.23
CA ALA A 545 -31.94 -13.11 4.58
C ALA A 545 -32.58 -14.51 4.58
N LYS A 546 -32.68 -15.16 5.72
CA LYS A 546 -33.41 -16.42 5.88
C LYS A 546 -34.28 -16.43 7.17
N ILE A 547 -35.36 -17.20 7.15
CA ILE A 547 -36.18 -17.41 8.30
C ILE A 547 -35.46 -18.39 9.25
N ILE A 548 -35.24 -17.95 10.49
CA ILE A 548 -34.56 -18.74 11.52
C ILE A 548 -35.54 -19.38 12.52
N ARG A 549 -36.66 -18.69 12.78
CA ARG A 549 -37.77 -19.24 13.63
C ARG A 549 -39.11 -18.70 13.16
N ARG A 550 -40.18 -19.42 13.59
CA ARG A 550 -41.55 -19.06 13.24
C ARG A 550 -42.49 -19.34 14.44
N ARG A 551 -43.47 -18.44 14.65
CA ARG A 551 -44.60 -18.59 15.60
C ARG A 551 -45.89 -18.10 14.93
N GLY A 552 -46.66 -18.99 14.34
CA GLY A 552 -47.84 -18.63 13.53
C GLY A 552 -47.48 -17.80 12.31
N SER A 553 -48.02 -16.58 12.16
CA SER A 553 -47.67 -15.61 11.12
C SER A 553 -46.41 -14.79 11.43
N THR A 554 -45.95 -14.79 12.68
CA THR A 554 -44.76 -14.03 13.07
C THR A 554 -43.52 -14.87 12.82
N VAL A 555 -42.56 -14.26 12.17
CA VAL A 555 -41.29 -14.86 11.81
C VAL A 555 -40.10 -14.06 12.33
N LEU A 556 -39.04 -14.78 12.65
CA LEU A 556 -37.72 -14.21 12.98
C LEU A 556 -36.77 -14.47 11.82
N ILE A 557 -36.11 -13.42 11.41
CA ILE A 557 -35.14 -13.47 10.30
C ILE A 557 -33.72 -13.11 10.80
N ASP A 558 -32.71 -13.62 10.15
CA ASP A 558 -31.30 -13.40 10.47
C ASP A 558 -30.71 -12.12 9.83
N PHE A 559 -31.51 -11.07 9.77
CA PHE A 559 -31.13 -9.78 9.19
C PHE A 559 -31.50 -8.66 10.17
N GLY A 560 -30.49 -7.94 10.67
CA GLY A 560 -30.66 -6.93 11.71
C GLY A 560 -30.20 -5.55 11.29
N SER A 561 -30.25 -4.60 12.23
CA SER A 561 -29.83 -3.21 11.99
C SER A 561 -28.36 -3.08 11.59
N LYS A 562 -27.48 -3.97 12.07
CA LYS A 562 -26.06 -4.05 11.63
C LYS A 562 -25.89 -4.34 10.13
N GLU A 563 -26.88 -4.99 9.52
CA GLU A 563 -26.92 -5.32 8.10
C GLU A 563 -27.79 -4.36 7.29
N GLY A 564 -28.36 -3.34 7.95
CA GLY A 564 -29.17 -2.31 7.33
C GLY A 564 -30.69 -2.61 7.33
N ALA A 565 -31.18 -3.49 8.23
CA ALA A 565 -32.63 -3.64 8.42
C ALA A 565 -33.27 -2.35 8.91
N LEU A 566 -34.40 -2.00 8.32
CA LEU A 566 -35.19 -0.85 8.70
C LEU A 566 -36.59 -1.28 9.17
N PRO A 567 -37.22 -0.57 10.12
CA PRO A 567 -38.62 -0.77 10.47
C PRO A 567 -39.50 -0.66 9.21
N GLU A 568 -40.57 -1.47 9.16
CA GLU A 568 -41.53 -1.51 8.06
C GLU A 568 -40.98 -2.02 6.71
N GLN A 569 -39.72 -2.42 6.64
CA GLN A 569 -39.12 -3.02 5.44
C GLN A 569 -39.83 -4.31 5.05
N THR A 570 -40.08 -4.51 3.76
CA THR A 570 -40.79 -5.68 3.23
C THR A 570 -39.84 -6.57 2.43
N PHE A 571 -39.97 -7.86 2.62
CA PHE A 571 -39.20 -8.91 1.93
C PHE A 571 -40.14 -9.88 1.22
N ALA A 572 -39.82 -10.27 0.00
CA ALA A 572 -40.45 -11.41 -0.66
C ALA A 572 -39.81 -12.71 -0.16
N VAL A 573 -40.63 -13.73 0.07
CA VAL A 573 -40.20 -15.03 0.60
C VAL A 573 -40.20 -16.09 -0.51
N TYR A 574 -39.11 -16.82 -0.61
CA TYR A 574 -38.90 -17.91 -1.55
C TYR A 574 -38.47 -19.15 -0.82
N LYS A 575 -38.76 -20.33 -1.42
CA LYS A 575 -38.28 -21.60 -0.87
C LYS A 575 -36.76 -21.66 -0.91
N LYS A 576 -36.20 -22.38 0.04
CA LYS A 576 -34.78 -22.70 0.07
C LYS A 576 -34.36 -23.26 -1.30
N ASP A 577 -33.26 -22.78 -1.85
CA ASP A 577 -32.67 -23.11 -3.17
C ASP A 577 -33.41 -22.58 -4.42
N ASP A 578 -34.57 -21.90 -4.29
CA ASP A 578 -35.23 -21.20 -5.41
C ASP A 578 -34.54 -19.89 -5.78
N VAL A 579 -33.70 -19.37 -4.89
CA VAL A 579 -32.90 -18.15 -5.10
C VAL A 579 -31.47 -18.53 -5.41
N GLN A 580 -31.02 -18.25 -6.62
CA GLN A 580 -29.67 -18.59 -7.08
C GLN A 580 -28.94 -17.33 -7.55
N LEU A 581 -27.62 -17.38 -7.60
CA LEU A 581 -26.83 -16.33 -8.25
C LEU A 581 -27.00 -16.43 -9.78
N ALA A 582 -27.13 -15.27 -10.42
CA ALA A 582 -27.09 -15.20 -11.88
C ALA A 582 -25.68 -15.56 -12.37
N GLY A 583 -25.55 -16.45 -13.35
CA GLY A 583 -24.24 -16.88 -13.86
C GLY A 583 -23.44 -15.79 -14.61
N THR A 584 -24.09 -14.68 -14.96
CA THR A 584 -23.52 -13.61 -15.80
C THR A 584 -23.40 -12.25 -15.10
N GLY A 585 -23.76 -12.14 -13.82
CA GLY A 585 -23.71 -10.87 -13.11
C GLY A 585 -23.89 -11.01 -11.60
N ILE A 586 -23.72 -9.89 -10.89
CA ILE A 586 -23.97 -9.80 -9.45
C ILE A 586 -25.47 -9.54 -9.23
N ALA A 587 -26.29 -10.54 -9.44
CA ALA A 587 -27.74 -10.47 -9.23
C ALA A 587 -28.26 -11.80 -8.74
N LEU A 588 -29.39 -11.76 -8.03
CA LEU A 588 -30.14 -12.97 -7.70
C LEU A 588 -31.06 -13.33 -8.86
N LYS A 589 -31.06 -14.61 -9.20
CA LYS A 589 -31.98 -15.20 -10.15
C LYS A 589 -33.07 -15.96 -9.39
N TYR A 590 -34.28 -15.51 -9.52
CA TYR A 590 -35.46 -16.13 -8.91
C TYR A 590 -36.67 -15.89 -9.81
N ASP A 591 -37.71 -16.70 -9.63
CA ASP A 591 -38.99 -16.55 -10.33
C ASP A 591 -40.00 -15.87 -9.39
N GLU A 592 -40.41 -14.64 -9.70
CA GLU A 592 -41.34 -13.87 -8.87
C GLU A 592 -42.70 -14.61 -8.66
N LYS A 593 -43.07 -15.50 -9.56
CA LYS A 593 -44.31 -16.29 -9.43
C LYS A 593 -44.22 -17.37 -8.34
N LYS A 594 -43.01 -17.79 -8.00
CA LYS A 594 -42.72 -18.76 -6.95
C LYS A 594 -42.67 -18.19 -5.52
N SER A 595 -42.82 -16.87 -5.38
CA SER A 595 -42.89 -16.27 -4.05
C SER A 595 -44.02 -16.83 -3.27
N VAL A 596 -43.75 -17.34 -2.06
CA VAL A 596 -44.75 -17.92 -1.14
C VAL A 596 -45.50 -16.90 -0.32
N GLY A 597 -45.00 -15.66 -0.29
CA GLY A 597 -45.58 -14.56 0.46
C GLY A 597 -44.59 -13.42 0.72
N GLU A 598 -44.96 -12.52 1.60
CA GLU A 598 -44.17 -11.37 2.00
C GLU A 598 -44.02 -11.32 3.51
N VAL A 599 -42.87 -10.84 3.98
CA VAL A 599 -42.62 -10.52 5.40
C VAL A 599 -42.41 -9.04 5.55
N LYS A 600 -43.20 -8.40 6.39
CA LYS A 600 -43.06 -7.00 6.76
C LYS A 600 -42.48 -6.91 8.17
N LEU A 601 -41.37 -6.19 8.35
CA LEU A 601 -40.74 -6.07 9.67
C LEU A 601 -41.54 -5.20 10.59
N ASN A 602 -41.75 -5.68 11.82
CA ASN A 602 -42.41 -4.95 12.93
C ASN A 602 -41.52 -4.79 14.16
N GLY A 603 -40.36 -5.44 14.18
CA GLY A 603 -39.33 -5.31 15.20
C GLY A 603 -37.95 -5.51 14.61
N VAL A 604 -37.02 -4.58 14.84
CA VAL A 604 -35.64 -4.64 14.35
C VAL A 604 -34.70 -4.67 15.55
N GLY A 605 -33.94 -5.76 15.68
CA GLY A 605 -32.83 -5.89 16.64
C GLY A 605 -31.50 -5.67 15.97
N GLU A 606 -30.40 -5.81 16.71
CA GLU A 606 -29.05 -5.60 16.19
C GLU A 606 -28.70 -6.64 15.11
N ASP A 607 -28.91 -7.91 15.39
CA ASP A 607 -28.48 -9.02 14.55
C ASP A 607 -29.64 -9.78 13.89
N ILE A 608 -30.85 -9.63 14.38
CA ILE A 608 -32.06 -10.31 13.94
C ILE A 608 -33.23 -9.36 13.92
N SER A 609 -34.22 -9.64 13.08
CA SER A 609 -35.47 -8.86 13.06
C SER A 609 -36.68 -9.75 13.05
N GLN A 610 -37.78 -9.25 13.58
CA GLN A 610 -39.07 -9.87 13.60
C GLN A 610 -40.00 -9.24 12.57
N GLY A 611 -40.81 -10.05 11.90
CA GLY A 611 -41.79 -9.55 10.95
C GLY A 611 -43.04 -10.39 10.88
N GLU A 612 -44.08 -9.84 10.26
CA GLU A 612 -45.36 -10.51 10.02
C GLU A 612 -45.37 -11.06 8.61
N PHE A 613 -45.64 -12.35 8.49
CA PHE A 613 -45.76 -13.04 7.20
C PHE A 613 -47.18 -12.95 6.66
N LYS A 614 -47.30 -12.45 5.43
CA LYS A 614 -48.54 -12.47 4.65
C LYS A 614 -48.39 -13.46 3.51
N GLN A 615 -49.17 -14.54 3.57
CA GLN A 615 -49.12 -15.59 2.54
C GLN A 615 -49.67 -15.14 1.20
N LYS A 616 -49.10 -15.70 0.13
CA LYS A 616 -49.57 -15.55 -1.25
C LYS A 616 -50.19 -16.87 -1.68
N GLY A 617 -51.52 -16.88 -1.81
CA GLY A 617 -52.28 -18.10 -2.19
C GLY A 617 -53.02 -18.73 -1.04
N PHE A 618 -53.56 -19.92 -1.27
CA PHE A 618 -54.47 -20.61 -0.33
C PHE A 618 -53.74 -21.37 0.75
N TYR A 619 -52.59 -21.93 0.46
CA TYR A 619 -51.84 -22.75 1.40
C TYR A 619 -50.70 -21.99 2.04
N ASP A 620 -50.50 -22.19 3.34
CA ASP A 620 -49.35 -21.74 4.06
C ASP A 620 -48.15 -22.64 3.76
N LEU A 621 -47.27 -22.18 2.91
CA LEU A 621 -46.09 -22.93 2.49
C LEU A 621 -44.82 -22.53 3.23
N LEU A 622 -44.90 -21.55 4.16
CA LEU A 622 -43.76 -21.01 4.87
C LEU A 622 -43.01 -22.02 5.73
N ALA A 623 -41.70 -22.09 5.61
CA ALA A 623 -40.84 -22.95 6.42
C ALA A 623 -39.61 -22.21 6.98
N VAL A 624 -39.07 -22.71 8.09
CA VAL A 624 -37.77 -22.29 8.60
C VAL A 624 -36.69 -22.65 7.57
N GLY A 625 -35.81 -21.71 7.27
CA GLY A 625 -34.79 -21.84 6.23
C GLY A 625 -35.17 -21.26 4.88
N ASP A 626 -36.44 -20.85 4.67
CA ASP A 626 -36.85 -20.10 3.47
C ASP A 626 -36.08 -18.80 3.36
N GLU A 627 -35.79 -18.41 2.13
CA GLU A 627 -34.94 -17.23 1.82
C GLU A 627 -35.78 -15.98 1.56
N LEU A 628 -35.28 -14.85 1.99
CA LEU A 628 -35.94 -13.56 1.85
C LEU A 628 -35.09 -12.60 1.01
N ILE A 629 -35.77 -11.88 0.10
CA ILE A 629 -35.19 -10.87 -0.75
C ILE A 629 -35.87 -9.53 -0.46
N PRO A 630 -35.16 -8.43 -0.19
CA PRO A 630 -35.78 -7.13 0.04
C PRO A 630 -36.49 -6.64 -1.22
N LEU A 631 -37.74 -6.23 -1.11
CA LEU A 631 -38.56 -5.75 -2.23
C LEU A 631 -38.25 -4.30 -2.66
N GLN A 632 -37.63 -3.52 -1.78
CA GLN A 632 -37.20 -2.15 -2.06
C GLN A 632 -35.69 -2.06 -1.96
N LYS A 633 -35.02 -1.51 -2.99
CA LYS A 633 -33.65 -1.01 -2.83
C LYS A 633 -33.72 0.20 -1.90
N ILE A 634 -33.21 0.04 -0.68
CA ILE A 634 -33.06 1.17 0.23
C ILE A 634 -31.94 2.03 -0.31
N GLU A 635 -32.25 3.27 -0.73
CA GLU A 635 -31.25 4.31 -0.85
C GLU A 635 -30.77 4.61 0.57
N VAL A 636 -29.58 4.13 0.92
CA VAL A 636 -28.92 4.49 2.19
C VAL A 636 -28.76 6.00 2.20
N PRO A 637 -29.35 6.73 3.17
CA PRO A 637 -29.14 8.16 3.26
C PRO A 637 -27.62 8.42 3.37
N PRO A 638 -27.09 9.41 2.64
CA PRO A 638 -25.67 9.75 2.71
C PRO A 638 -25.31 10.08 4.17
N GLN A 639 -24.25 9.46 4.67
CA GLN A 639 -23.74 9.75 6.01
C GLN A 639 -23.41 11.24 6.15
N PRO A 640 -23.56 11.85 7.36
CA PRO A 640 -23.33 13.27 7.58
C PRO A 640 -21.84 13.64 7.39
N GLY A 641 -21.39 13.71 6.22
CA GLY A 641 -20.04 14.05 5.72
C GLY A 641 -20.04 14.31 4.22
N ASP A 642 -20.98 13.72 3.48
CA ASP A 642 -21.03 13.75 2.01
C ASP A 642 -21.84 14.93 1.42
N ARG A 643 -22.06 15.99 2.17
CA ARG A 643 -22.71 17.19 1.63
C ARG A 643 -21.70 18.00 0.83
N LYS A 644 -21.55 17.69 -0.45
CA LYS A 644 -21.42 18.60 -1.61
C LYS A 644 -20.95 17.84 -2.86
N ALA A 645 -21.87 17.16 -3.52
CA ALA A 645 -21.79 16.98 -4.97
C ALA A 645 -23.19 17.20 -5.56
N LYS A 646 -23.40 18.39 -6.08
CA LYS A 646 -24.63 18.73 -6.82
C LYS A 646 -24.76 17.84 -8.05
N LYS A 647 -25.94 17.22 -8.22
CA LYS A 647 -26.41 16.57 -9.42
C LYS A 647 -26.08 17.41 -10.67
N LYS A 648 -25.29 16.86 -11.56
CA LYS A 648 -25.33 17.12 -13.00
C LYS A 648 -25.27 15.77 -13.72
N GLY A 649 -26.13 15.65 -14.70
CA GLY A 649 -26.49 14.60 -15.60
C GLY A 649 -25.56 13.39 -15.76
N THR A 650 -26.20 12.26 -15.94
CA THR A 650 -25.67 11.00 -16.45
C THR A 650 -24.87 11.21 -17.74
N GLU A 651 -23.64 11.55 -17.62
CA GLU A 651 -22.56 11.21 -18.52
C GLU A 651 -21.57 10.42 -17.69
N SER A 652 -21.18 9.26 -18.17
CA SER A 652 -20.08 8.47 -17.62
C SER A 652 -18.86 9.40 -17.52
N ALA A 653 -18.71 10.06 -16.38
CA ALA A 653 -17.46 10.73 -16.05
C ALA A 653 -16.42 9.62 -16.02
N SER A 654 -15.65 9.50 -17.09
CA SER A 654 -14.33 8.95 -17.02
C SER A 654 -13.65 9.73 -15.88
N VAL A 655 -13.56 9.13 -14.70
CA VAL A 655 -12.72 9.62 -13.62
C VAL A 655 -11.37 9.78 -14.30
N ALA A 656 -10.88 11.01 -14.38
CA ALA A 656 -9.55 11.27 -14.91
C ALA A 656 -8.65 10.37 -14.07
N VAL A 657 -8.13 9.30 -14.67
CA VAL A 657 -7.20 8.39 -14.02
C VAL A 657 -6.02 9.28 -13.70
N GLU A 658 -5.86 9.60 -12.43
CA GLU A 658 -4.70 10.34 -11.95
C GLU A 658 -3.48 9.60 -12.48
N LYS A 659 -2.73 10.23 -13.37
CA LYS A 659 -1.57 9.59 -14.01
C LYS A 659 -0.58 9.26 -12.92
N ARG A 660 -0.33 7.97 -12.71
CA ARG A 660 0.47 7.44 -11.60
C ARG A 660 1.87 7.09 -12.08
N LYS A 661 2.86 7.29 -11.23
CA LYS A 661 4.22 6.78 -11.45
C LYS A 661 4.16 5.26 -11.44
N SER A 662 4.44 4.63 -12.57
CA SER A 662 4.54 3.17 -12.65
C SER A 662 5.90 2.70 -12.13
N VAL A 663 5.99 1.44 -11.66
CA VAL A 663 7.26 0.80 -11.27
C VAL A 663 8.31 0.92 -12.39
N LEU A 664 7.90 0.74 -13.65
CA LEU A 664 8.78 0.93 -14.80
C LEU A 664 9.34 2.37 -14.87
N TYR A 665 8.50 3.37 -14.61
CA TYR A 665 8.93 4.77 -14.61
C TYR A 665 10.00 5.02 -13.54
N GLU A 666 9.77 4.54 -12.32
CA GLU A 666 10.71 4.68 -11.19
C GLU A 666 12.04 3.96 -11.46
N LEU A 667 11.99 2.75 -12.03
CA LEU A 667 13.19 2.02 -12.43
C LEU A 667 14.00 2.79 -13.47
N ILE A 668 13.36 3.27 -14.54
CA ILE A 668 14.03 4.03 -15.61
C ILE A 668 14.58 5.36 -15.09
N GLN A 669 13.84 6.05 -14.22
CA GLN A 669 14.30 7.28 -13.57
C GLN A 669 15.54 7.02 -12.70
N SER A 670 15.66 5.85 -12.11
CA SER A 670 16.78 5.49 -11.23
C SER A 670 18.07 5.12 -11.96
N ILE A 671 18.08 5.00 -13.30
CA ILE A 671 19.28 4.69 -14.10
C ILE A 671 20.16 5.94 -14.17
N ARG A 672 21.38 5.79 -13.66
CA ARG A 672 22.39 6.88 -13.61
C ARG A 672 23.32 6.90 -14.81
#